data_201da10c62cb2b65673e0e82881bb9b4
#
_entry.id   201da10c62cb2b65673e0e82881bb9b4
#
_cell.length_a   1.000
_cell.length_b   1.000
_cell.length_c   1.000
_cell.angle_alpha   90.00
_cell.angle_beta   90.00
_cell.angle_gamma   90.00
#
_symmetry.space_group_name_H-M   'P 1'
#
loop_
_entity.id
_entity.type
_entity.pdbx_description
1 polymer ?
#
loop_
_entity_poly.entity_id
_entity_poly.type
_entity_poly.pdbx_seq_one_letter_code
_entity_poly.pdbx_strand_id
1 'polypeptide(L)'
;MADSLPTEFDVVIMGTGLPESILAAACSRSGQRVLHLDSRSYYGGNWASFNFSGLLSWLKECQQNSDVAEESTASWQGVIHETEEAVPLRQKDGTIHHTEVFCYASQDMDDKIKETDALQKNPSLLTSDPLTKPLDSTCLSEDSLTVTGGEMPAKDTPKSDGEILLEVSDVKGTLATENYCGGETCIHTVSDGDTDENKPIEEDSIDQPKRTRITYSQIVKESRRFNIDLVSKLLYSQGLLIDLLIKSNVSRYAEFKNVTRILAFREGKVEQVPCSRADVFNSRELTMVEKRILMKFLTFCLDYEQHPDQYQAFMQCSFSEYLKTKKLTPNLQHFVLHSIAMTESSCSTIEGLKATKHFLRCLGRFGNTPFLFPLYGQGEIPQCFCRMCAVFGGIYCLRHKIQCLVVDKESGRCKAIIDHLGQRISAKYFIVEDSYLSEKMCSNVQYKHISRAVLITDQSILKADSDQQISILIVPPAESGTYAVRVTELCSSTMTCMKDTYLVHLTCPSSKTAREDLESVVKKLFTPCTEAATDEGEPTKPRLLWALYFNMRDSSGVSRSSYDGLPSNVYVCSGPDCGLGNEHAVKQAETLFQEIFPSEEFCPPPPNPEDIIFDGDDKQPEAPGTNNIIMAKLDSSEGSKSLETSTGKQLED
;
A
#
# COMPACT_ATOMS: atom_id res chain seq x y z
N MET A 1 26.37 -5.24 25.06
CA MET A 1 25.92 -4.05 25.83
C MET A 1 24.73 -3.55 25.05
N ALA A 2 23.53 -3.52 25.64
CA ALA A 2 22.41 -2.87 25.01
C ALA A 2 22.73 -1.37 25.02
N ASP A 3 22.93 -0.79 23.84
CA ASP A 3 23.13 0.64 23.71
C ASP A 3 21.86 1.33 24.19
N SER A 4 21.94 2.03 25.34
CA SER A 4 20.82 2.81 25.86
C SER A 4 20.55 3.96 24.88
N LEU A 5 19.26 4.18 24.57
CA LEU A 5 18.85 5.32 23.76
C LEU A 5 19.16 6.64 24.50
N PRO A 6 19.36 7.76 23.79
CA PRO A 6 19.36 9.07 24.41
C PRO A 6 18.09 9.28 25.24
N THR A 7 18.19 10.01 26.35
CA THR A 7 17.10 10.21 27.30
C THR A 7 16.23 11.42 27.01
N GLU A 8 16.65 12.28 26.07
CA GLU A 8 15.97 13.54 25.76
C GLU A 8 15.78 13.75 24.26
N PHE A 9 14.55 14.01 23.87
CA PHE A 9 14.15 14.33 22.51
C PHE A 9 13.22 15.55 22.48
N ASP A 10 12.98 16.12 21.30
CA ASP A 10 11.95 17.12 21.11
C ASP A 10 10.61 16.44 20.79
N VAL A 11 10.66 15.37 20.00
CA VAL A 11 9.47 14.59 19.59
C VAL A 11 9.75 13.09 19.72
N VAL A 12 8.83 12.37 20.37
CA VAL A 12 8.78 10.90 20.38
C VAL A 12 7.56 10.44 19.58
N ILE A 13 7.78 9.55 18.63
CA ILE A 13 6.74 9.01 17.74
C ILE A 13 6.66 7.49 17.92
N MET A 14 5.47 7.00 18.22
CA MET A 14 5.17 5.58 18.47
C MET A 14 4.26 5.05 17.37
N GLY A 15 4.76 4.11 16.60
CA GLY A 15 4.17 3.58 15.37
C GLY A 15 4.97 4.02 14.14
N THR A 16 5.03 3.17 13.11
CA THR A 16 5.73 3.42 11.84
C THR A 16 4.78 3.42 10.64
N GLY A 17 3.51 3.68 10.84
CA GLY A 17 2.52 3.87 9.79
C GLY A 17 2.83 5.07 8.91
N LEU A 18 2.01 5.29 7.89
CA LEU A 18 2.28 6.36 6.92
C LEU A 18 2.24 7.76 7.57
N PRO A 19 1.22 8.15 8.35
CA PRO A 19 1.19 9.48 8.95
C PRO A 19 2.33 9.68 9.95
N GLU A 20 2.66 8.68 10.79
CA GLU A 20 3.76 8.72 11.75
C GLU A 20 5.10 8.91 11.04
N SER A 21 5.34 8.16 9.96
CA SER A 21 6.58 8.24 9.19
C SER A 21 6.74 9.58 8.49
N ILE A 22 5.66 10.15 7.95
CA ILE A 22 5.66 11.51 7.38
C ILE A 22 5.98 12.55 8.46
N LEU A 23 5.36 12.44 9.64
CA LEU A 23 5.62 13.34 10.78
C LEU A 23 7.06 13.23 11.26
N ALA A 24 7.59 12.00 11.38
CA ALA A 24 8.99 11.78 11.75
C ALA A 24 9.96 12.47 10.78
N ALA A 25 9.70 12.33 9.48
CA ALA A 25 10.48 12.99 8.44
C ALA A 25 10.36 14.53 8.50
N ALA A 26 9.13 15.06 8.68
CA ALA A 26 8.87 16.48 8.76
C ALA A 26 9.56 17.11 9.98
N CYS A 27 9.41 16.51 11.16
CA CYS A 27 10.03 16.98 12.40
C CYS A 27 11.56 16.93 12.33
N SER A 28 12.15 15.84 11.85
CA SER A 28 13.61 15.74 11.70
C SER A 28 14.15 16.80 10.75
N ARG A 29 13.42 17.06 9.66
CA ARG A 29 13.81 18.03 8.66
C ARG A 29 13.70 19.48 9.13
N SER A 30 12.81 19.75 10.10
CA SER A 30 12.73 21.04 10.81
C SER A 30 13.75 21.14 11.96
N GLY A 31 14.75 20.26 12.02
CA GLY A 31 15.82 20.30 13.02
C GLY A 31 15.44 19.78 14.41
N GLN A 32 14.27 19.13 14.56
CA GLN A 32 13.86 18.54 15.83
C GLN A 32 14.61 17.22 16.08
N ARG A 33 14.99 16.96 17.34
CA ARG A 33 15.52 15.66 17.75
C ARG A 33 14.36 14.68 17.85
N VAL A 34 14.28 13.72 16.91
CA VAL A 34 13.17 12.78 16.79
C VAL A 34 13.60 11.39 17.22
N LEU A 35 12.78 10.76 18.05
CA LEU A 35 12.83 9.33 18.32
C LEU A 35 11.57 8.68 17.74
N HIS A 36 11.73 7.75 16.80
CA HIS A 36 10.66 7.04 16.12
C HIS A 36 10.73 5.56 16.46
N LEU A 37 9.71 5.04 17.16
CA LEU A 37 9.69 3.70 17.75
C LEU A 37 8.54 2.87 17.21
N ASP A 38 8.75 1.56 17.07
CA ASP A 38 7.68 0.60 16.84
C ASP A 38 7.92 -0.67 17.65
N SER A 39 6.86 -1.20 18.25
CA SER A 39 6.88 -2.49 18.96
C SER A 39 6.98 -3.67 18.01
N ARG A 40 6.57 -3.50 16.76
CA ARG A 40 6.60 -4.51 15.70
C ARG A 40 8.02 -4.73 15.18
N SER A 41 8.24 -5.88 14.52
CA SER A 41 9.53 -6.23 13.92
C SER A 41 9.70 -5.73 12.48
N TYR A 42 8.72 -4.96 11.97
CA TYR A 42 8.65 -4.48 10.59
C TYR A 42 8.15 -3.03 10.55
N TYR A 43 8.47 -2.33 9.46
CA TYR A 43 8.00 -0.96 9.22
C TYR A 43 6.60 -0.92 8.64
N GLY A 44 5.94 0.20 8.84
CA GLY A 44 4.67 0.51 8.20
C GLY A 44 3.44 0.15 9.03
N GLY A 45 3.57 -0.55 10.17
CA GLY A 45 2.41 -0.95 10.96
C GLY A 45 1.34 -1.62 10.10
N ASN A 46 0.13 -1.10 10.11
CA ASN A 46 -0.96 -1.56 9.25
C ASN A 46 -0.82 -1.18 7.76
N TRP A 47 0.20 -0.40 7.39
CA TRP A 47 0.57 -0.07 6.01
C TRP A 47 1.65 -1.01 5.45
N ALA A 48 2.07 -2.02 6.19
CA ALA A 48 3.16 -2.89 5.83
C ALA A 48 2.86 -3.78 4.63
N SER A 49 3.92 -4.14 3.90
CA SER A 49 3.93 -5.19 2.87
C SER A 49 4.79 -6.35 3.36
N PHE A 50 4.32 -7.58 3.13
CA PHE A 50 4.99 -8.80 3.55
C PHE A 50 5.31 -9.71 2.38
N ASN A 51 6.43 -10.40 2.43
CA ASN A 51 6.58 -11.59 1.60
C ASN A 51 5.61 -12.68 2.11
N PHE A 52 5.34 -13.71 1.30
CA PHE A 52 4.31 -14.69 1.62
C PHE A 52 4.57 -15.41 2.96
N SER A 53 5.81 -15.84 3.23
CA SER A 53 6.16 -16.47 4.52
C SER A 53 6.06 -15.51 5.70
N GLY A 54 6.45 -14.23 5.49
CA GLY A 54 6.30 -13.18 6.49
C GLY A 54 4.82 -12.92 6.84
N LEU A 55 3.94 -12.92 5.82
CA LEU A 55 2.49 -12.80 6.02
C LEU A 55 1.93 -13.97 6.85
N LEU A 56 2.37 -15.21 6.57
CA LEU A 56 1.96 -16.39 7.34
C LEU A 56 2.45 -16.29 8.79
N SER A 57 3.65 -15.78 9.04
CA SER A 57 4.16 -15.56 10.40
C SER A 57 3.37 -14.48 11.13
N TRP A 58 3.07 -13.36 10.46
CA TRP A 58 2.23 -12.30 11.00
C TRP A 58 0.82 -12.79 11.36
N LEU A 59 0.21 -13.63 10.52
CA LEU A 59 -1.09 -14.24 10.80
C LEU A 59 -1.06 -15.11 12.06
N LYS A 60 0.00 -15.90 12.27
CA LYS A 60 0.19 -16.70 13.49
C LYS A 60 0.29 -15.80 14.73
N GLU A 61 1.04 -14.70 14.65
CA GLU A 61 1.14 -13.73 15.75
C GLU A 61 -0.23 -13.11 16.08
N CYS A 62 -1.02 -12.72 15.07
CA CYS A 62 -2.38 -12.21 15.27
C CYS A 62 -3.29 -13.23 15.98
N GLN A 63 -3.21 -14.51 15.63
CA GLN A 63 -4.02 -15.57 16.22
C GLN A 63 -3.60 -15.96 17.64
N GLN A 64 -2.29 -16.03 17.91
CA GLN A 64 -1.75 -16.38 19.23
C GLN A 64 -1.97 -15.29 20.29
N ASN A 65 -2.15 -14.06 19.85
CA ASN A 65 -2.33 -12.93 20.75
C ASN A 65 -3.72 -12.88 21.44
N SER A 66 -4.64 -13.80 21.14
CA SER A 66 -5.98 -13.83 21.75
C SER A 66 -6.02 -14.37 23.20
N ASP A 67 -4.99 -15.15 23.65
CA ASP A 67 -5.13 -15.98 24.84
C ASP A 67 -4.18 -15.68 26.02
N VAL A 68 -3.30 -14.67 25.89
CA VAL A 68 -2.36 -14.37 26.99
C VAL A 68 -2.85 -13.15 27.80
N ALA A 69 -3.26 -13.41 29.03
CA ALA A 69 -3.57 -12.38 30.01
C ALA A 69 -2.35 -11.46 30.27
N GLU A 70 -2.59 -10.16 30.35
CA GLU A 70 -1.57 -9.16 30.66
C GLU A 70 -1.09 -9.33 32.12
N GLU A 71 -0.06 -10.13 32.34
CA GLU A 71 0.75 -10.06 33.55
C GLU A 71 2.08 -9.37 33.24
N SER A 72 2.08 -8.05 33.18
CA SER A 72 3.32 -7.29 33.36
C SER A 72 3.31 -6.67 34.74
N THR A 73 3.96 -7.31 35.68
CA THR A 73 4.34 -6.68 36.94
C THR A 73 5.19 -5.45 36.61
N ALA A 74 4.65 -4.30 36.94
CA ALA A 74 5.19 -3.01 36.60
C ALA A 74 6.61 -2.79 37.18
N SER A 75 7.65 -3.07 36.41
CA SER A 75 9.05 -2.79 36.76
C SER A 75 9.37 -1.28 36.82
N TRP A 76 8.44 -0.44 36.38
CA TRP A 76 8.61 1.01 36.23
C TRP A 76 8.17 1.85 37.44
N GLN A 77 7.57 1.25 38.49
CA GLN A 77 7.08 1.99 39.66
C GLN A 77 8.16 2.80 40.37
N GLY A 78 9.42 2.37 40.32
CA GLY A 78 10.54 3.10 40.91
C GLY A 78 11.09 4.29 40.11
N VAL A 79 10.59 4.48 38.87
CA VAL A 79 11.10 5.52 37.93
C VAL A 79 10.12 6.69 37.80
N ILE A 80 8.92 6.58 38.42
CA ILE A 80 7.88 7.60 38.41
C ILE A 80 7.95 8.42 39.70
N HIS A 81 7.93 9.75 39.59
CA HIS A 81 7.93 10.66 40.71
C HIS A 81 6.52 10.76 41.35
N GLU A 82 6.47 11.17 42.63
CA GLU A 82 5.19 11.30 43.37
C GLU A 82 4.16 12.25 42.69
N THR A 83 4.69 13.26 41.97
CA THR A 83 3.88 14.23 41.19
C THR A 83 3.40 13.71 39.86
N GLU A 84 3.79 12.50 39.49
CA GLU A 84 3.50 11.90 38.19
C GLU A 84 2.59 10.69 38.32
N GLU A 85 1.95 10.33 37.20
CA GLU A 85 1.20 9.09 37.07
C GLU A 85 1.62 8.35 35.79
N ALA A 86 1.54 7.01 35.83
CA ALA A 86 1.74 6.19 34.67
C ALA A 86 0.41 5.92 33.98
N VAL A 87 0.37 6.18 32.69
CA VAL A 87 -0.76 5.81 31.82
C VAL A 87 -0.29 4.65 30.95
N PRO A 88 -0.71 3.41 31.23
CA PRO A 88 -0.29 2.23 30.48
C PRO A 88 -0.70 2.31 29.01
N LEU A 89 0.17 1.86 28.12
CA LEU A 89 -0.12 1.68 26.71
C LEU A 89 -0.46 0.21 26.41
N ARG A 90 -1.25 0.01 25.37
CA ARG A 90 -1.61 -1.33 24.90
C ARG A 90 -0.36 -2.04 24.35
N GLN A 91 -0.15 -3.27 24.80
CA GLN A 91 1.00 -4.09 24.38
C GLN A 91 0.71 -4.97 23.16
N LYS A 92 -0.56 -5.11 22.80
CA LYS A 92 -1.01 -5.93 21.68
C LYS A 92 -1.81 -5.11 20.69
N ASP A 93 -1.54 -5.31 19.40
CA ASP A 93 -2.32 -4.69 18.33
C ASP A 93 -3.69 -5.39 18.23
N GLY A 94 -4.75 -4.64 18.49
CA GLY A 94 -6.14 -5.08 18.37
C GLY A 94 -6.85 -4.45 17.17
N THR A 95 -6.14 -4.05 16.13
CA THR A 95 -6.75 -3.38 14.96
C THR A 95 -7.27 -4.36 13.91
N ILE A 96 -6.77 -5.60 13.91
CA ILE A 96 -7.14 -6.65 12.97
C ILE A 96 -7.98 -7.72 13.68
N HIS A 97 -9.12 -8.07 13.08
CA HIS A 97 -10.07 -9.04 13.62
C HIS A 97 -10.55 -10.00 12.53
N HIS A 98 -11.17 -11.13 12.92
CA HIS A 98 -11.84 -12.08 12.05
C HIS A 98 -10.95 -12.53 10.88
N THR A 99 -9.71 -12.91 11.17
CA THR A 99 -8.79 -13.40 10.14
C THR A 99 -9.16 -14.82 9.72
N GLU A 100 -9.43 -15.02 8.42
CA GLU A 100 -9.72 -16.33 7.83
C GLU A 100 -8.81 -16.58 6.62
N VAL A 101 -8.21 -17.77 6.55
CA VAL A 101 -7.29 -18.16 5.46
C VAL A 101 -7.82 -19.40 4.77
N PHE A 102 -7.78 -19.41 3.44
CA PHE A 102 -8.18 -20.53 2.60
C PHE A 102 -7.09 -20.84 1.59
N CYS A 103 -6.73 -22.10 1.47
CA CYS A 103 -5.83 -22.60 0.43
C CYS A 103 -6.62 -23.51 -0.51
N TYR A 104 -6.64 -23.14 -1.80
CA TYR A 104 -7.32 -23.87 -2.87
C TYR A 104 -6.33 -24.53 -3.84
N ALA A 105 -5.05 -24.14 -3.79
CA ALA A 105 -4.01 -24.76 -4.61
C ALA A 105 -3.74 -26.19 -4.13
N SER A 106 -3.43 -27.11 -5.07
CA SER A 106 -3.08 -28.49 -4.74
C SER A 106 -1.79 -28.56 -3.91
N GLN A 107 -1.75 -29.49 -2.96
CA GLN A 107 -0.53 -29.83 -2.25
C GLN A 107 0.18 -30.94 -3.03
N ASP A 108 1.48 -30.80 -3.27
CA ASP A 108 2.29 -31.87 -3.82
C ASP A 108 2.48 -32.98 -2.76
N MET A 109 2.28 -34.24 -3.16
CA MET A 109 2.37 -35.39 -2.26
C MET A 109 3.78 -35.63 -1.70
N ASP A 110 4.82 -34.98 -2.23
CA ASP A 110 6.22 -35.19 -1.87
C ASP A 110 6.74 -34.33 -0.71
N ASP A 111 6.05 -33.26 -0.34
CA ASP A 111 6.48 -32.38 0.75
C ASP A 111 5.74 -32.71 2.06
N LYS A 112 6.26 -33.69 2.83
CA LYS A 112 5.96 -33.85 4.25
C LYS A 112 6.59 -32.75 5.09
N ILE A 113 6.35 -31.49 4.75
CA ILE A 113 6.59 -30.38 5.65
C ILE A 113 5.48 -30.43 6.69
N LYS A 114 5.85 -30.67 7.95
CA LYS A 114 4.95 -30.60 9.10
C LYS A 114 4.38 -29.17 9.17
N GLU A 115 3.29 -28.93 8.46
CA GLU A 115 2.45 -27.77 8.71
C GLU A 115 1.69 -28.02 10.01
N THR A 116 1.82 -27.09 10.92
CA THR A 116 1.00 -27.05 12.14
C THR A 116 -0.47 -26.91 11.73
N ASP A 117 -1.33 -27.78 12.25
CA ASP A 117 -2.77 -27.95 11.99
C ASP A 117 -3.67 -26.68 12.08
N ALA A 118 -3.10 -25.54 12.34
CA ALA A 118 -3.83 -24.30 12.59
C ALA A 118 -4.33 -23.56 11.33
N LEU A 119 -3.88 -23.92 10.11
CA LEU A 119 -4.13 -23.16 8.88
C LEU A 119 -5.03 -23.85 7.84
N GLN A 120 -5.49 -25.08 8.11
CA GLN A 120 -6.33 -25.79 7.15
C GLN A 120 -7.78 -25.92 7.62
N LYS A 121 -8.64 -25.02 7.19
CA LYS A 121 -10.08 -25.31 7.10
C LYS A 121 -10.38 -25.76 5.66
N ASN A 122 -10.50 -27.06 5.46
CA ASN A 122 -10.96 -27.63 4.20
C ASN A 122 -12.40 -27.18 3.89
N PRO A 123 -12.71 -26.74 2.66
CA PRO A 123 -14.06 -26.31 2.27
C PRO A 123 -15.09 -27.45 2.20
N SER A 124 -14.68 -28.71 2.33
CA SER A 124 -15.53 -29.88 2.10
C SER A 124 -16.41 -30.33 3.28
N LEU A 125 -16.44 -29.60 4.41
CA LEU A 125 -17.24 -29.95 5.59
C LEU A 125 -18.41 -28.98 5.85
N LEU A 126 -19.21 -28.70 4.83
CA LEU A 126 -20.50 -28.03 4.98
C LEU A 126 -21.62 -28.85 4.35
N THR A 127 -21.80 -30.08 4.85
CA THR A 127 -23.12 -30.74 4.80
C THR A 127 -23.24 -31.67 6.01
N SER A 128 -24.28 -31.41 6.77
CA SER A 128 -24.96 -32.23 7.77
C SER A 128 -24.84 -31.81 9.23
N ASP A 129 -26.00 -31.66 9.74
CA ASP A 129 -26.64 -31.27 10.99
C ASP A 129 -26.03 -31.73 12.34
N PRO A 130 -26.49 -31.11 13.44
CA PRO A 130 -25.89 -31.21 14.75
C PRO A 130 -26.52 -32.30 15.57
N LEU A 131 -25.75 -33.04 16.34
CA LEU A 131 -26.16 -33.63 17.63
C LEU A 131 -24.98 -34.34 18.31
N THR A 132 -24.82 -33.93 19.55
CA THR A 132 -24.43 -34.65 20.76
C THR A 132 -23.20 -34.16 21.49
N LYS A 133 -23.50 -33.94 22.75
CA LYS A 133 -22.74 -33.39 23.88
C LYS A 133 -21.56 -34.27 24.35
N PRO A 134 -20.80 -33.79 25.35
CA PRO A 134 -19.41 -34.15 25.64
C PRO A 134 -19.28 -35.28 26.69
N LEU A 135 -18.11 -35.90 26.77
CA LEU A 135 -17.70 -36.65 27.92
C LEU A 135 -16.22 -36.48 28.25
N ASP A 136 -16.04 -35.94 29.39
CA ASP A 136 -15.08 -36.03 30.48
C ASP A 136 -13.72 -36.76 30.32
N SER A 137 -12.76 -35.96 30.74
CA SER A 137 -11.70 -36.19 31.76
C SER A 137 -10.95 -37.54 31.81
N THR A 138 -9.66 -37.45 31.91
CA THR A 138 -8.77 -37.82 33.03
C THR A 138 -7.38 -38.28 32.61
N CYS A 139 -6.42 -37.60 33.22
CA CYS A 139 -5.26 -38.09 33.99
C CYS A 139 -3.97 -38.61 33.33
N LEU A 140 -2.90 -37.86 33.70
CA LEU A 140 -1.57 -38.35 34.18
C LEU A 140 -0.62 -38.92 33.12
N SER A 141 0.63 -38.59 33.06
CA SER A 141 1.66 -38.40 34.10
C SER A 141 2.95 -37.84 33.51
N GLU A 142 3.68 -37.17 34.39
CA GLU A 142 5.06 -36.70 34.26
C GLU A 142 6.03 -37.81 33.87
N ASP A 143 7.08 -37.49 33.16
CA ASP A 143 8.43 -37.91 33.55
C ASP A 143 9.52 -37.02 32.94
N SER A 144 10.32 -36.54 33.86
CA SER A 144 11.57 -35.79 33.73
C SER A 144 12.69 -36.68 33.21
N LEU A 145 13.69 -36.11 32.51
CA LEU A 145 15.11 -36.42 32.72
C LEU A 145 16.06 -35.54 31.87
N THR A 146 16.71 -34.62 32.55
CA THR A 146 18.14 -34.28 32.65
C THR A 146 19.04 -34.28 31.41
N VAL A 147 19.53 -33.11 31.17
CA VAL A 147 20.89 -32.54 30.90
C VAL A 147 22.04 -33.52 30.71
N THR A 148 22.78 -33.38 29.60
CA THR A 148 24.25 -33.33 29.60
C THR A 148 24.77 -32.56 28.40
N GLY A 149 25.75 -31.69 28.67
CA GLY A 149 26.47 -30.84 27.74
C GLY A 149 27.56 -31.59 26.96
N GLY A 150 28.03 -30.97 25.93
CA GLY A 150 29.15 -31.42 25.11
C GLY A 150 29.68 -30.26 24.27
N GLU A 151 30.90 -29.91 24.56
CA GLU A 151 31.71 -28.82 23.99
C GLU A 151 32.02 -28.97 22.51
N MET A 152 32.38 -27.79 21.92
CA MET A 152 32.96 -27.55 20.59
C MET A 152 34.23 -28.39 20.27
N PRO A 153 34.65 -28.45 19.00
CA PRO A 153 35.77 -27.61 18.61
C PRO A 153 35.66 -26.92 17.24
N ALA A 154 36.33 -25.77 17.18
CA ALA A 154 36.65 -24.99 16.00
C ALA A 154 37.71 -25.63 15.11
N LYS A 155 37.64 -25.37 13.80
CA LYS A 155 38.78 -25.22 12.85
C LYS A 155 38.25 -24.99 11.43
N ASP A 156 38.65 -24.03 10.80
CA ASP A 156 39.71 -23.56 9.93
C ASP A 156 39.16 -23.08 8.58
N THR A 157 39.43 -21.83 8.28
CA THR A 157 39.33 -21.18 6.97
C THR A 157 40.38 -21.72 6.00
N PRO A 158 40.16 -21.64 4.67
CA PRO A 158 41.16 -21.04 3.83
C PRO A 158 40.65 -19.92 2.90
N LYS A 159 41.53 -18.95 2.75
CA LYS A 159 41.52 -17.89 1.74
C LYS A 159 41.75 -18.45 0.36
N SER A 160 41.15 -17.85 -0.67
CA SER A 160 41.82 -17.71 -1.97
C SER A 160 41.20 -16.53 -2.75
N ASP A 161 42.10 -15.69 -3.19
CA ASP A 161 41.96 -14.54 -4.07
C ASP A 161 41.48 -14.94 -5.48
N GLY A 162 40.72 -14.05 -6.11
CA GLY A 162 40.32 -14.16 -7.49
C GLY A 162 39.70 -12.87 -7.98
N GLU A 163 40.56 -11.95 -8.46
CA GLU A 163 40.18 -10.79 -9.26
C GLU A 163 39.51 -11.23 -10.56
N ILE A 164 38.37 -10.64 -10.89
CA ILE A 164 37.85 -10.62 -12.25
C ILE A 164 37.58 -9.17 -12.65
N LEU A 165 38.40 -8.68 -13.54
CA LEU A 165 38.23 -7.46 -14.33
C LEU A 165 36.94 -7.56 -15.17
N LEU A 166 36.11 -6.52 -15.10
CA LEU A 166 35.06 -6.27 -16.06
C LEU A 166 35.37 -4.98 -16.83
N GLU A 167 35.65 -5.18 -18.11
CA GLU A 167 35.81 -4.13 -19.10
C GLU A 167 34.48 -3.36 -19.28
N VAL A 168 34.59 -2.04 -19.31
CA VAL A 168 33.55 -1.10 -19.69
C VAL A 168 33.69 -0.83 -21.19
N SER A 169 32.66 -1.11 -21.96
CA SER A 169 32.55 -0.64 -23.34
C SER A 169 31.50 0.46 -23.44
N ASP A 170 31.96 1.66 -23.74
CA ASP A 170 31.19 2.83 -24.15
C ASP A 170 30.43 2.58 -25.44
N VAL A 171 29.14 2.92 -25.47
CA VAL A 171 28.44 3.22 -26.72
C VAL A 171 27.67 4.52 -26.57
N LYS A 172 28.20 5.57 -27.18
CA LYS A 172 27.52 6.80 -27.57
C LYS A 172 26.56 6.54 -28.73
N GLY A 173 25.37 7.12 -28.72
CA GLY A 173 24.48 7.13 -29.90
C GLY A 173 23.26 8.01 -29.66
N THR A 174 23.38 9.22 -29.95
CA THR A 174 22.71 10.22 -30.82
C THR A 174 21.19 10.10 -31.00
N LEU A 175 20.52 11.18 -30.62
CA LEU A 175 19.15 11.55 -31.01
C LEU A 175 19.04 11.70 -32.55
N ALA A 176 17.92 11.21 -33.10
CA ALA A 176 17.34 11.77 -34.31
C ALA A 176 15.83 11.51 -34.32
N THR A 177 15.10 12.58 -34.31
CA THR A 177 13.72 12.72 -34.78
C THR A 177 13.68 12.58 -36.28
N GLU A 178 12.70 11.84 -36.83
CA GLU A 178 12.04 12.24 -38.08
C GLU A 178 10.76 11.46 -38.33
N ASN A 179 9.72 12.23 -38.70
CA ASN A 179 8.47 11.81 -39.31
C ASN A 179 8.71 11.31 -40.75
N TYR A 180 7.96 10.36 -41.29
CA TYR A 180 7.13 10.60 -42.49
C TYR A 180 6.30 9.37 -42.91
N CYS A 181 5.15 9.67 -43.49
CA CYS A 181 4.15 8.84 -44.16
C CYS A 181 4.66 8.07 -45.40
N GLY A 182 3.88 7.07 -45.81
CA GLY A 182 3.72 6.74 -47.22
C GLY A 182 3.66 5.24 -47.49
N GLY A 183 2.49 4.80 -47.93
CA GLY A 183 2.24 3.44 -48.42
C GLY A 183 2.92 3.15 -49.73
N GLU A 184 2.95 1.89 -50.06
CA GLU A 184 2.62 1.42 -51.42
C GLU A 184 2.60 -0.11 -51.47
N THR A 185 1.58 -0.57 -52.10
CA THR A 185 1.20 -1.91 -52.58
C THR A 185 2.21 -2.42 -53.61
N CYS A 186 2.63 -3.66 -53.50
CA CYS A 186 3.17 -4.39 -54.64
C CYS A 186 2.54 -5.79 -54.73
N ILE A 187 1.78 -5.94 -55.79
CA ILE A 187 1.27 -7.17 -56.36
C ILE A 187 2.41 -7.84 -57.13
N HIS A 188 2.62 -9.12 -56.94
CA HIS A 188 3.27 -9.96 -57.96
C HIS A 188 2.48 -11.24 -58.23
N THR A 189 2.27 -11.42 -59.51
CA THR A 189 1.47 -12.37 -60.24
C THR A 189 2.17 -13.75 -60.32
N VAL A 190 1.25 -14.70 -60.40
CA VAL A 190 1.26 -16.11 -60.74
C VAL A 190 2.19 -16.52 -61.90
N SER A 191 2.79 -17.73 -61.80
CA SER A 191 2.92 -18.63 -62.94
C SER A 191 2.86 -20.10 -62.51
N ASP A 192 2.05 -20.84 -63.27
CA ASP A 192 1.67 -22.24 -63.14
C ASP A 192 2.83 -23.23 -63.27
N GLY A 193 2.64 -24.42 -62.72
CA GLY A 193 3.42 -25.62 -63.00
C GLY A 193 2.90 -26.82 -62.21
N ASP A 194 2.13 -27.66 -62.92
CA ASP A 194 1.60 -28.97 -62.52
C ASP A 194 2.59 -29.94 -61.90
N THR A 195 2.20 -30.76 -60.92
CA THR A 195 1.92 -32.22 -61.00
C THR A 195 1.77 -32.85 -59.62
N ASP A 196 0.67 -33.59 -59.49
CA ASP A 196 0.40 -34.81 -58.71
C ASP A 196 1.31 -35.26 -57.55
N GLU A 197 0.75 -35.46 -56.38
CA GLU A 197 0.58 -36.77 -55.70
C GLU A 197 -0.13 -36.62 -54.34
N ASN A 198 -1.24 -37.33 -54.21
CA ASN A 198 -2.00 -37.56 -53.00
C ASN A 198 -1.20 -38.24 -51.89
N LYS A 199 -1.03 -37.57 -50.74
CA LYS A 199 -0.89 -38.18 -49.40
C LYS A 199 -1.70 -37.37 -48.39
N PRO A 200 -2.44 -37.99 -47.46
CA PRO A 200 -3.15 -37.27 -46.43
C PRO A 200 -2.12 -36.68 -45.45
N ILE A 201 -2.13 -35.38 -45.32
CA ILE A 201 -1.39 -34.67 -44.25
C ILE A 201 -2.20 -34.92 -42.98
N GLU A 202 -1.67 -35.69 -42.07
CA GLU A 202 -2.04 -35.70 -40.65
C GLU A 202 -1.94 -34.26 -40.16
N GLU A 203 -3.05 -33.65 -39.77
CA GLU A 203 -3.06 -32.41 -38.99
C GLU A 203 -2.34 -32.67 -37.68
N ASP A 204 -1.06 -32.30 -37.61
CA ASP A 204 -0.38 -32.11 -36.33
C ASP A 204 -1.18 -31.07 -35.54
N SER A 205 -1.97 -31.57 -34.61
CA SER A 205 -2.53 -30.75 -33.54
C SER A 205 -1.36 -30.10 -32.84
N ILE A 206 -1.20 -28.79 -33.05
CA ILE A 206 -0.29 -27.94 -32.27
C ILE A 206 -0.76 -28.05 -30.82
N ASP A 207 -0.10 -28.93 -30.09
CA ASP A 207 -0.27 -29.13 -28.66
C ASP A 207 0.10 -27.80 -27.99
N GLN A 208 -0.89 -26.98 -27.68
CA GLN A 208 -0.67 -25.78 -26.87
C GLN A 208 -0.08 -26.26 -25.56
N PRO A 209 1.06 -25.67 -25.09
CA PRO A 209 1.70 -26.14 -23.88
C PRO A 209 0.68 -26.07 -22.74
N LYS A 210 0.30 -27.22 -22.19
CA LYS A 210 -0.55 -27.33 -20.99
C LYS A 210 0.06 -26.42 -19.91
N ARG A 211 -0.66 -25.36 -19.53
CA ARG A 211 -0.21 -24.47 -18.42
C ARG A 211 0.00 -25.35 -17.20
N THR A 212 1.24 -25.35 -16.68
CA THR A 212 1.60 -26.03 -15.44
C THR A 212 0.73 -25.48 -14.31
N ARG A 213 0.03 -26.37 -13.61
CA ARG A 213 -0.84 -26.00 -12.48
C ARG A 213 0.04 -25.51 -11.33
N ILE A 214 -0.21 -24.29 -10.85
CA ILE A 214 0.53 -23.71 -9.72
C ILE A 214 0.10 -24.40 -8.43
N THR A 215 1.08 -24.92 -7.68
CA THR A 215 0.88 -25.62 -6.40
C THR A 215 1.15 -24.70 -5.21
N TYR A 216 0.63 -25.06 -4.03
CA TYR A 216 0.91 -24.35 -2.79
C TYR A 216 2.40 -24.37 -2.43
N SER A 217 3.07 -25.52 -2.59
CA SER A 217 4.51 -25.65 -2.40
C SER A 217 5.32 -24.69 -3.25
N GLN A 218 4.87 -24.43 -4.50
CA GLN A 218 5.51 -23.46 -5.37
C GLN A 218 5.33 -22.04 -4.85
N ILE A 219 4.13 -21.66 -4.37
CA ILE A 219 3.87 -20.35 -3.76
C ILE A 219 4.78 -20.13 -2.54
N VAL A 220 4.91 -21.13 -1.67
CA VAL A 220 5.79 -21.08 -0.48
C VAL A 220 7.25 -20.96 -0.89
N LYS A 221 7.72 -21.76 -1.87
CA LYS A 221 9.09 -21.73 -2.38
C LYS A 221 9.46 -20.38 -2.96
N GLU A 222 8.54 -19.78 -3.72
CA GLU A 222 8.70 -18.45 -4.34
C GLU A 222 8.25 -17.29 -3.44
N SER A 223 8.14 -17.53 -2.11
CA SER A 223 7.64 -16.58 -1.11
C SER A 223 8.25 -15.18 -1.23
N ARG A 224 9.55 -15.08 -1.53
CA ARG A 224 10.28 -13.81 -1.65
C ARG A 224 9.89 -12.96 -2.86
N ARG A 225 9.15 -13.54 -3.81
CA ARG A 225 8.63 -12.81 -4.98
C ARG A 225 7.30 -12.11 -4.68
N PHE A 226 6.73 -12.35 -3.51
CA PHE A 226 5.52 -11.69 -3.06
C PHE A 226 5.88 -10.48 -2.19
N ASN A 227 5.15 -9.39 -2.38
CA ASN A 227 5.07 -8.24 -1.50
C ASN A 227 3.59 -7.91 -1.32
N ILE A 228 3.00 -8.48 -0.30
CA ILE A 228 1.56 -8.48 -0.05
C ILE A 228 1.24 -7.36 0.93
N ASP A 229 0.50 -6.37 0.46
CA ASP A 229 0.03 -5.26 1.28
C ASP A 229 -1.08 -5.70 2.23
N LEU A 230 -1.03 -5.28 3.49
CA LEU A 230 -2.22 -5.33 4.36
C LEU A 230 -3.28 -4.34 3.86
N VAL A 231 -2.85 -3.23 3.28
CA VAL A 231 -3.71 -2.17 2.78
C VAL A 231 -3.27 -1.74 1.38
N SER A 232 -3.95 -2.22 0.36
CA SER A 232 -3.69 -1.80 -1.02
C SER A 232 -4.46 -0.50 -1.31
N LYS A 233 -3.72 0.53 -1.68
CA LYS A 233 -4.22 1.85 -2.09
C LYS A 233 -3.58 2.27 -3.42
N LEU A 234 -4.16 3.24 -4.09
CA LEU A 234 -3.61 3.83 -5.30
C LEU A 234 -3.18 5.28 -5.03
N LEU A 235 -2.22 5.76 -5.78
CA LEU A 235 -1.78 7.14 -5.72
C LEU A 235 -2.36 7.90 -6.90
N TYR A 236 -3.11 8.95 -6.65
CA TYR A 236 -3.49 9.90 -7.70
C TYR A 236 -2.24 10.62 -8.21
N SER A 237 -2.10 10.71 -9.53
CA SER A 237 -0.92 11.33 -10.18
C SER A 237 -0.74 12.82 -9.82
N GLN A 238 -1.82 13.51 -9.43
CA GLN A 238 -1.84 14.86 -8.86
C GLN A 238 -2.51 14.82 -7.47
N GLY A 239 -2.14 13.86 -6.63
CA GLY A 239 -2.61 13.74 -5.26
C GLY A 239 -1.61 14.31 -4.26
N LEU A 240 -2.07 14.58 -3.05
CA LEU A 240 -1.28 15.17 -1.97
C LEU A 240 0.00 14.39 -1.67
N LEU A 241 -0.06 13.05 -1.74
CA LEU A 241 1.12 12.22 -1.47
C LEU A 241 2.18 12.38 -2.57
N ILE A 242 1.78 12.42 -3.85
CA ILE A 242 2.72 12.63 -4.96
C ILE A 242 3.36 14.02 -4.86
N ASP A 243 2.56 15.05 -4.56
CA ASP A 243 3.08 16.41 -4.39
C ASP A 243 4.04 16.50 -3.20
N LEU A 244 3.73 15.81 -2.08
CA LEU A 244 4.62 15.71 -0.93
C LEU A 244 5.93 14.98 -1.25
N LEU A 245 5.86 13.84 -1.94
CA LEU A 245 7.04 13.06 -2.37
C LEU A 245 7.98 13.89 -3.26
N ILE A 246 7.40 14.69 -4.17
CA ILE A 246 8.18 15.58 -5.05
C ILE A 246 8.77 16.75 -4.25
N LYS A 247 7.94 17.47 -3.48
CA LYS A 247 8.36 18.62 -2.67
C LYS A 247 9.49 18.24 -1.72
N SER A 248 9.34 17.11 -1.02
CA SER A 248 10.30 16.63 -0.04
C SER A 248 11.51 15.92 -0.66
N ASN A 249 11.52 15.67 -1.99
CA ASN A 249 12.53 14.88 -2.68
C ASN A 249 12.64 13.42 -2.20
N VAL A 250 11.60 12.91 -1.53
CA VAL A 250 11.49 11.50 -1.12
C VAL A 250 11.20 10.60 -2.32
N SER A 251 10.66 11.15 -3.41
CA SER A 251 10.37 10.43 -4.65
C SER A 251 11.56 9.66 -5.23
N ARG A 252 12.80 10.06 -4.92
CA ARG A 252 14.04 9.35 -5.33
C ARG A 252 14.23 7.99 -4.67
N TYR A 253 13.49 7.70 -3.61
CA TYR A 253 13.60 6.44 -2.87
C TYR A 253 12.52 5.42 -3.24
N ALA A 254 11.57 5.79 -4.08
CA ALA A 254 10.47 4.93 -4.49
C ALA A 254 10.31 4.93 -6.00
N GLU A 255 9.95 3.79 -6.56
CA GLU A 255 9.60 3.62 -7.96
C GLU A 255 8.11 3.34 -8.10
N PHE A 256 7.52 3.78 -9.21
CA PHE A 256 6.08 3.66 -9.43
C PHE A 256 5.77 3.10 -10.81
N LYS A 257 4.66 2.39 -10.89
CA LYS A 257 4.04 1.98 -12.16
C LYS A 257 2.67 2.60 -12.32
N ASN A 258 2.30 2.89 -13.57
CA ASN A 258 0.95 3.31 -13.89
C ASN A 258 -0.02 2.13 -13.76
N VAL A 259 -1.19 2.37 -13.17
CA VAL A 259 -2.33 1.49 -13.32
C VAL A 259 -2.74 1.53 -14.80
N THR A 260 -2.84 0.37 -15.43
CA THR A 260 -3.00 0.29 -16.90
C THR A 260 -4.45 0.28 -17.32
N ARG A 261 -5.37 -0.21 -16.47
CA ARG A 261 -6.77 -0.41 -16.81
C ARG A 261 -7.70 0.00 -15.68
N ILE A 262 -8.82 0.61 -16.07
CA ILE A 262 -9.99 0.75 -15.21
C ILE A 262 -11.06 -0.17 -15.77
N LEU A 263 -11.61 -1.02 -14.92
CA LEU A 263 -12.61 -2.01 -15.29
C LEU A 263 -13.97 -1.64 -14.69
N ALA A 264 -15.05 -2.06 -15.33
CA ALA A 264 -16.41 -1.98 -14.84
C ALA A 264 -17.03 -3.38 -14.77
N PHE A 265 -17.82 -3.63 -13.72
CA PHE A 265 -18.61 -4.83 -13.57
C PHE A 265 -20.08 -4.50 -13.83
N ARG A 266 -20.62 -5.03 -14.92
CA ARG A 266 -21.99 -4.78 -15.33
C ARG A 266 -22.63 -6.03 -15.90
N GLU A 267 -23.87 -6.33 -15.51
CA GLU A 267 -24.66 -7.44 -16.02
C GLU A 267 -23.92 -8.80 -15.98
N GLY A 268 -23.08 -9.00 -14.95
CA GLY A 268 -22.30 -10.24 -14.78
C GLY A 268 -21.02 -10.31 -15.62
N LYS A 269 -20.67 -9.25 -16.35
CA LYS A 269 -19.47 -9.17 -17.19
C LYS A 269 -18.50 -8.11 -16.68
N VAL A 270 -17.22 -8.34 -16.91
CA VAL A 270 -16.15 -7.37 -16.70
C VAL A 270 -15.75 -6.78 -18.04
N GLU A 271 -15.74 -5.46 -18.15
CA GLU A 271 -15.37 -4.73 -19.36
C GLU A 271 -14.39 -3.60 -19.04
N GLN A 272 -13.53 -3.24 -19.98
CA GLN A 272 -12.59 -2.12 -19.80
C GLN A 272 -13.28 -0.79 -20.08
N VAL A 273 -13.14 0.15 -19.14
CA VAL A 273 -13.68 1.50 -19.28
C VAL A 273 -12.72 2.37 -20.07
N PRO A 274 -13.17 3.11 -21.08
CA PRO A 274 -12.34 4.06 -21.79
C PRO A 274 -11.96 5.24 -20.87
N CYS A 275 -10.67 5.42 -20.61
CA CYS A 275 -10.16 6.43 -19.67
C CYS A 275 -9.68 7.71 -20.37
N SER A 276 -9.12 7.60 -21.56
CA SER A 276 -8.62 8.75 -22.34
C SER A 276 -9.65 9.22 -23.39
N ARG A 277 -9.48 10.43 -23.91
CA ARG A 277 -10.28 10.91 -25.03
C ARG A 277 -10.16 9.98 -26.25
N ALA A 278 -8.95 9.47 -26.52
CA ALA A 278 -8.71 8.52 -27.60
C ALA A 278 -9.46 7.22 -27.39
N ASP A 279 -9.46 6.67 -26.17
CA ASP A 279 -10.19 5.46 -25.83
C ASP A 279 -11.69 5.63 -25.99
N VAL A 280 -12.25 6.79 -25.55
CA VAL A 280 -13.68 7.11 -25.75
C VAL A 280 -14.02 7.13 -27.25
N PHE A 281 -13.18 7.78 -28.07
CA PHE A 281 -13.43 7.81 -29.52
C PHE A 281 -13.30 6.44 -30.19
N ASN A 282 -12.34 5.62 -29.75
CA ASN A 282 -12.07 4.30 -30.31
C ASN A 282 -12.99 3.20 -29.74
N SER A 283 -13.67 3.45 -28.62
CA SER A 283 -14.57 2.46 -28.00
C SER A 283 -15.66 2.02 -28.98
N ARG A 284 -15.84 0.72 -29.13
CA ARG A 284 -16.93 0.10 -29.92
C ARG A 284 -18.21 -0.06 -29.09
N GLU A 285 -18.11 0.00 -27.78
CA GLU A 285 -19.21 -0.18 -26.82
C GLU A 285 -20.09 1.06 -26.69
N LEU A 286 -19.57 2.24 -27.05
CA LEU A 286 -20.28 3.51 -26.95
C LEU A 286 -20.74 4.00 -28.32
N THR A 287 -22.01 4.34 -28.42
CA THR A 287 -22.57 5.00 -29.60
C THR A 287 -22.00 6.41 -29.79
N MET A 288 -22.02 6.96 -30.98
CA MET A 288 -21.54 8.33 -31.26
C MET A 288 -22.29 9.39 -30.45
N VAL A 289 -23.55 9.14 -30.10
CA VAL A 289 -24.37 10.03 -29.27
C VAL A 289 -23.86 9.96 -27.81
N GLU A 290 -23.66 8.77 -27.28
CA GLU A 290 -23.13 8.57 -25.92
C GLU A 290 -21.74 9.20 -25.75
N LYS A 291 -20.85 9.02 -26.72
CA LYS A 291 -19.53 9.65 -26.72
C LYS A 291 -19.63 11.17 -26.58
N ARG A 292 -20.53 11.81 -27.35
CA ARG A 292 -20.75 13.28 -27.28
C ARG A 292 -21.32 13.71 -25.92
N ILE A 293 -22.32 12.97 -25.41
CA ILE A 293 -22.94 13.28 -24.11
C ILE A 293 -21.92 13.14 -23.00
N LEU A 294 -21.16 12.04 -22.97
CA LEU A 294 -20.13 11.79 -21.98
C LEU A 294 -19.05 12.90 -22.00
N MET A 295 -18.52 13.20 -23.18
CA MET A 295 -17.50 14.25 -23.32
C MET A 295 -18.00 15.62 -22.87
N LYS A 296 -19.26 15.98 -23.20
CA LYS A 296 -19.86 17.23 -22.74
C LYS A 296 -19.99 17.26 -21.21
N PHE A 297 -20.41 16.17 -20.59
CA PHE A 297 -20.52 16.07 -19.14
C PHE A 297 -19.16 16.15 -18.46
N LEU A 298 -18.16 15.40 -18.95
CA LEU A 298 -16.80 15.44 -18.37
C LEU A 298 -16.13 16.82 -18.52
N THR A 299 -16.36 17.51 -19.65
CA THR A 299 -15.89 18.88 -19.82
C THR A 299 -16.53 19.82 -18.80
N PHE A 300 -17.85 19.71 -18.58
CA PHE A 300 -18.51 20.47 -17.50
C PHE A 300 -17.91 20.15 -16.11
N CYS A 301 -17.61 18.88 -15.81
CA CYS A 301 -17.02 18.51 -14.52
C CYS A 301 -15.64 19.14 -14.26
N LEU A 302 -14.86 19.45 -15.29
CA LEU A 302 -13.57 20.15 -15.14
C LEU A 302 -13.74 21.57 -14.60
N ASP A 303 -14.78 22.26 -15.04
CA ASP A 303 -15.03 23.68 -14.75
C ASP A 303 -16.36 23.92 -14.02
N TYR A 304 -16.89 22.89 -13.33
CA TYR A 304 -18.24 22.95 -12.71
C TYR A 304 -18.40 24.15 -11.76
N GLU A 305 -17.33 24.58 -11.09
CA GLU A 305 -17.36 25.71 -10.15
C GLU A 305 -17.75 27.03 -10.84
N GLN A 306 -17.50 27.15 -12.15
CA GLN A 306 -17.90 28.32 -12.96
C GLN A 306 -19.37 28.26 -13.39
N HIS A 307 -20.06 27.12 -13.15
CA HIS A 307 -21.42 26.87 -13.58
C HIS A 307 -22.34 26.45 -12.42
N PRO A 308 -22.46 27.25 -11.35
CA PRO A 308 -23.26 26.91 -10.18
C PRO A 308 -24.73 26.69 -10.49
N ASP A 309 -25.26 27.36 -11.51
CA ASP A 309 -26.63 27.20 -12.03
C ASP A 309 -26.97 25.76 -12.40
N GLN A 310 -25.99 24.96 -12.79
CA GLN A 310 -26.21 23.59 -13.26
C GLN A 310 -26.24 22.55 -12.14
N TYR A 311 -25.76 22.84 -10.93
CA TYR A 311 -25.74 21.88 -9.83
C TYR A 311 -26.26 22.40 -8.49
N GLN A 312 -26.38 23.72 -8.31
CA GLN A 312 -26.74 24.33 -7.03
C GLN A 312 -28.08 23.81 -6.50
N ALA A 313 -29.07 23.60 -7.39
CA ALA A 313 -30.38 23.04 -7.02
C ALA A 313 -30.29 21.57 -6.53
N PHE A 314 -29.17 20.88 -6.77
CA PHE A 314 -28.97 19.47 -6.44
C PHE A 314 -27.93 19.24 -5.34
N MET A 315 -27.50 20.29 -4.62
CA MET A 315 -26.48 20.18 -3.57
C MET A 315 -26.90 19.25 -2.43
N GLN A 316 -28.18 19.12 -2.17
CA GLN A 316 -28.76 18.24 -1.15
C GLN A 316 -29.12 16.84 -1.69
N CYS A 317 -28.97 16.62 -2.99
CA CYS A 317 -29.24 15.33 -3.61
C CYS A 317 -27.99 14.48 -3.68
N SER A 318 -28.17 13.16 -3.83
CA SER A 318 -27.07 12.25 -4.13
C SER A 318 -26.52 12.49 -5.55
N PHE A 319 -25.23 12.19 -5.72
CA PHE A 319 -24.61 12.30 -7.05
C PHE A 319 -25.28 11.39 -8.09
N SER A 320 -25.77 10.22 -7.68
CA SER A 320 -26.52 9.31 -8.56
C SER A 320 -27.84 9.91 -9.04
N GLU A 321 -28.57 10.65 -8.19
CA GLU A 321 -29.79 11.37 -8.58
C GLU A 321 -29.47 12.53 -9.52
N TYR A 322 -28.39 13.28 -9.24
CA TYR A 322 -27.92 14.34 -10.13
C TYR A 322 -27.57 13.81 -11.54
N LEU A 323 -26.86 12.67 -11.63
CA LEU A 323 -26.50 12.06 -12.93
C LEU A 323 -27.72 11.70 -13.77
N LYS A 324 -28.84 11.26 -13.15
CA LYS A 324 -30.11 10.98 -13.85
C LYS A 324 -30.66 12.23 -14.55
N THR A 325 -30.40 13.43 -14.04
CA THR A 325 -30.87 14.69 -14.64
C THR A 325 -30.06 15.12 -15.86
N LYS A 326 -28.87 14.53 -16.10
CA LYS A 326 -27.88 15.00 -17.10
C LYS A 326 -27.97 14.31 -18.46
N LYS A 327 -29.08 13.69 -18.82
CA LYS A 327 -29.29 12.97 -20.11
C LYS A 327 -28.25 11.85 -20.37
N LEU A 328 -27.57 11.39 -19.32
CA LEU A 328 -26.66 10.25 -19.40
C LEU A 328 -27.49 8.96 -19.48
N THR A 329 -27.10 8.05 -20.37
CA THR A 329 -27.68 6.70 -20.37
C THR A 329 -27.35 5.97 -19.07
N PRO A 330 -28.11 4.95 -18.64
CA PRO A 330 -27.77 4.18 -17.45
C PRO A 330 -26.34 3.65 -17.46
N ASN A 331 -25.84 3.25 -18.63
CA ASN A 331 -24.46 2.80 -18.81
C ASN A 331 -23.45 3.92 -18.51
N LEU A 332 -23.67 5.12 -19.03
CA LEU A 332 -22.80 6.28 -18.77
C LEU A 332 -22.88 6.74 -17.31
N GLN A 333 -24.06 6.68 -16.68
CA GLN A 333 -24.20 6.96 -15.24
C GLN A 333 -23.37 5.98 -14.41
N HIS A 334 -23.42 4.69 -14.75
CA HIS A 334 -22.62 3.66 -14.10
C HIS A 334 -21.11 3.93 -14.26
N PHE A 335 -20.63 4.24 -15.46
CA PHE A 335 -19.23 4.58 -15.70
C PHE A 335 -18.77 5.82 -14.92
N VAL A 336 -19.58 6.88 -14.94
CA VAL A 336 -19.23 8.10 -14.19
C VAL A 336 -19.16 7.84 -12.71
N LEU A 337 -20.14 7.13 -12.15
CA LEU A 337 -20.23 6.90 -10.69
C LEU A 337 -19.14 5.94 -10.19
N HIS A 338 -19.01 4.76 -10.84
CA HIS A 338 -18.19 3.67 -10.30
C HIS A 338 -16.79 3.57 -10.90
N SER A 339 -16.56 4.13 -12.10
CA SER A 339 -15.24 4.00 -12.74
C SER A 339 -14.48 5.33 -12.86
N ILE A 340 -15.16 6.47 -12.87
CA ILE A 340 -14.54 7.79 -12.94
C ILE A 340 -14.52 8.46 -11.57
N ALA A 341 -15.69 8.76 -10.99
CA ALA A 341 -15.76 9.36 -9.66
C ALA A 341 -15.34 8.39 -8.55
N MET A 342 -15.55 7.08 -8.77
CA MET A 342 -15.22 6.00 -7.81
C MET A 342 -15.78 6.27 -6.42
N THR A 343 -17.03 6.74 -6.37
CA THR A 343 -17.75 7.11 -5.16
C THR A 343 -18.96 6.20 -4.92
N GLU A 344 -19.47 6.23 -3.71
CA GLU A 344 -20.73 5.55 -3.37
C GLU A 344 -21.92 6.26 -4.01
N SER A 345 -23.00 5.50 -4.26
CA SER A 345 -24.24 6.04 -4.84
C SER A 345 -24.91 7.10 -3.97
N SER A 346 -24.65 7.06 -2.65
CA SER A 346 -25.14 7.98 -1.63
C SER A 346 -24.33 9.27 -1.48
N CYS A 347 -23.13 9.36 -2.10
CA CYS A 347 -22.30 10.56 -1.96
C CYS A 347 -23.05 11.81 -2.46
N SER A 348 -22.75 12.96 -1.89
CA SER A 348 -23.37 14.23 -2.28
C SER A 348 -22.97 14.63 -3.71
N THR A 349 -23.82 15.40 -4.37
CA THR A 349 -23.54 15.90 -5.74
C THR A 349 -22.19 16.63 -5.79
N ILE A 350 -21.86 17.43 -4.77
CA ILE A 350 -20.62 18.21 -4.77
C ILE A 350 -19.38 17.31 -4.61
N GLU A 351 -19.47 16.26 -3.79
CA GLU A 351 -18.38 15.28 -3.63
C GLU A 351 -18.16 14.49 -4.91
N GLY A 352 -19.24 14.04 -5.58
CA GLY A 352 -19.16 13.37 -6.87
C GLY A 352 -18.54 14.24 -7.97
N LEU A 353 -18.89 15.53 -8.03
CA LEU A 353 -18.29 16.49 -8.97
C LEU A 353 -16.80 16.74 -8.67
N LYS A 354 -16.45 16.90 -7.38
CA LYS A 354 -15.05 17.05 -6.95
C LYS A 354 -14.22 15.82 -7.31
N ALA A 355 -14.72 14.63 -7.03
CA ALA A 355 -14.05 13.36 -7.34
C ALA A 355 -13.85 13.20 -8.86
N THR A 356 -14.90 13.50 -9.67
CA THR A 356 -14.81 13.47 -11.13
C THR A 356 -13.77 14.46 -11.65
N LYS A 357 -13.78 15.71 -11.15
CA LYS A 357 -12.79 16.75 -11.51
C LYS A 357 -11.37 16.30 -11.16
N HIS A 358 -11.19 15.73 -9.95
CA HIS A 358 -9.87 15.25 -9.50
C HIS A 358 -9.35 14.14 -10.39
N PHE A 359 -10.19 13.14 -10.69
CA PHE A 359 -9.86 12.08 -11.65
C PHE A 359 -9.39 12.65 -13.00
N LEU A 360 -10.18 13.56 -13.59
CA LEU A 360 -9.89 14.15 -14.90
C LEU A 360 -8.58 14.97 -14.92
N ARG A 361 -8.27 15.67 -13.83
CA ARG A 361 -7.01 16.42 -13.70
C ARG A 361 -5.80 15.51 -13.63
N CYS A 362 -5.97 14.34 -13.04
CA CYS A 362 -4.89 13.35 -12.90
C CYS A 362 -4.59 12.60 -14.21
N LEU A 363 -5.48 12.61 -15.21
CA LEU A 363 -5.26 11.92 -16.48
C LEU A 363 -4.08 12.50 -17.26
N GLY A 364 -3.29 11.60 -17.88
CA GLY A 364 -2.26 11.98 -18.84
C GLY A 364 -0.95 12.51 -18.22
N ARG A 365 -0.80 12.58 -16.90
CA ARG A 365 0.45 13.02 -16.27
C ARG A 365 1.57 11.98 -16.41
N PHE A 366 1.27 10.72 -16.13
CA PHE A 366 2.23 9.62 -16.17
C PHE A 366 1.75 8.42 -17.01
N GLY A 367 0.54 8.45 -17.52
CA GLY A 367 -0.06 7.36 -18.32
C GLY A 367 -1.53 7.61 -18.63
N ASN A 368 -2.20 6.59 -19.18
CA ASN A 368 -3.60 6.68 -19.63
C ASN A 368 -4.62 6.68 -18.50
N THR A 369 -4.23 6.27 -17.28
CA THR A 369 -5.08 6.33 -16.09
C THR A 369 -4.56 7.37 -15.11
N PRO A 370 -5.39 7.82 -14.14
CA PRO A 370 -4.97 8.81 -13.16
C PRO A 370 -4.14 8.23 -12.01
N PHE A 371 -3.83 6.94 -12.01
CA PHE A 371 -3.32 6.23 -10.85
C PHE A 371 -1.92 5.67 -11.05
N LEU A 372 -1.15 5.71 -9.96
CA LEU A 372 0.13 5.05 -9.79
C LEU A 372 0.03 3.99 -8.69
N PHE A 373 0.90 3.00 -8.79
CA PHE A 373 1.12 2.00 -7.75
C PHE A 373 2.62 1.88 -7.46
N PRO A 374 3.06 1.86 -6.18
CA PRO A 374 4.47 1.73 -5.84
C PRO A 374 4.98 0.32 -6.14
N LEU A 375 6.17 0.20 -6.74
CA LEU A 375 6.87 -1.06 -6.86
C LEU A 375 7.15 -1.63 -5.47
N TYR A 376 7.03 -2.95 -5.33
CA TYR A 376 7.18 -3.69 -4.07
C TYR A 376 6.10 -3.45 -3.02
N GLY A 377 5.02 -2.72 -3.35
CA GLY A 377 3.85 -2.52 -2.49
C GLY A 377 3.84 -1.21 -1.70
N GLN A 378 2.73 -0.99 -0.98
CA GLN A 378 2.48 0.25 -0.24
C GLN A 378 3.45 0.46 0.94
N GLY A 379 3.98 -0.62 1.51
CA GLY A 379 4.92 -0.56 2.63
C GLY A 379 6.23 0.17 2.33
N GLU A 380 6.58 0.34 1.04
CA GLU A 380 7.73 1.13 0.62
C GLU A 380 7.60 2.62 0.98
N ILE A 381 6.38 3.16 0.95
CA ILE A 381 6.17 4.60 1.16
C ILE A 381 6.50 5.03 2.60
N PRO A 382 5.98 4.40 3.67
CA PRO A 382 6.41 4.71 5.03
C PRO A 382 7.92 4.55 5.22
N GLN A 383 8.53 3.52 4.64
CA GLN A 383 9.98 3.28 4.73
C GLN A 383 10.80 4.42 4.10
N CYS A 384 10.34 4.99 2.98
CA CYS A 384 10.98 6.15 2.35
C CYS A 384 11.04 7.35 3.30
N PHE A 385 9.96 7.62 4.04
CA PHE A 385 9.90 8.68 5.04
C PHE A 385 10.74 8.35 6.29
N CYS A 386 10.72 7.09 6.78
CA CYS A 386 11.62 6.66 7.84
C CYS A 386 13.09 6.86 7.46
N ARG A 387 13.46 6.54 6.22
CA ARG A 387 14.81 6.78 5.69
C ARG A 387 15.14 8.27 5.67
N MET A 388 14.21 9.12 5.26
CA MET A 388 14.40 10.58 5.31
C MET A 388 14.59 11.06 6.74
N CYS A 389 13.79 10.59 7.70
CA CYS A 389 13.97 10.89 9.12
C CYS A 389 15.40 10.58 9.59
N ALA A 390 15.92 9.39 9.25
CA ALA A 390 17.28 9.01 9.61
C ALA A 390 18.36 9.89 8.95
N VAL A 391 18.17 10.28 7.69
CA VAL A 391 19.11 11.18 6.98
C VAL A 391 19.22 12.53 7.69
N PHE A 392 18.15 13.02 8.31
CA PHE A 392 18.13 14.28 9.07
C PHE A 392 18.35 14.08 10.58
N GLY A 393 19.00 12.97 10.98
CA GLY A 393 19.46 12.72 12.34
C GLY A 393 18.40 12.17 13.29
N GLY A 394 17.22 11.82 12.81
CA GLY A 394 16.22 11.11 13.61
C GLY A 394 16.66 9.67 13.89
N ILE A 395 16.39 9.20 15.11
CA ILE A 395 16.65 7.82 15.52
C ILE A 395 15.35 7.05 15.40
N TYR A 396 15.38 5.86 14.73
CA TYR A 396 14.23 4.99 14.71
C TYR A 396 14.59 3.55 15.04
N CYS A 397 13.72 2.90 15.83
CA CYS A 397 13.94 1.56 16.35
C CYS A 397 12.68 0.70 16.20
N LEU A 398 12.85 -0.49 15.64
CA LEU A 398 11.84 -1.55 15.65
C LEU A 398 12.03 -2.46 16.87
N ARG A 399 11.01 -3.27 17.19
CA ARG A 399 10.96 -4.18 18.34
C ARG A 399 11.18 -3.46 19.67
N HIS A 400 10.83 -2.17 19.72
CA HIS A 400 10.99 -1.34 20.88
C HIS A 400 9.63 -1.02 21.50
N LYS A 401 9.24 -1.83 22.49
CA LYS A 401 7.96 -1.70 23.18
C LYS A 401 7.99 -0.56 24.19
N ILE A 402 6.88 0.17 24.28
CA ILE A 402 6.66 1.22 25.26
C ILE A 402 5.63 0.71 26.27
N GLN A 403 5.95 0.80 27.56
CA GLN A 403 5.07 0.31 28.63
C GLN A 403 4.00 1.35 29.00
N CYS A 404 4.40 2.61 29.20
CA CYS A 404 3.50 3.65 29.61
C CYS A 404 3.96 5.06 29.21
N LEU A 405 3.00 6.00 29.24
CA LEU A 405 3.26 7.42 29.28
C LEU A 405 3.38 7.87 30.72
N VAL A 406 4.32 8.78 31.01
CA VAL A 406 4.48 9.41 32.32
C VAL A 406 3.86 10.79 32.25
N VAL A 407 2.77 10.99 32.97
CA VAL A 407 1.97 12.21 32.96
C VAL A 407 2.11 12.94 34.28
N ASP A 408 2.37 14.21 34.21
CA ASP A 408 2.42 15.12 35.36
C ASP A 408 1.00 15.42 35.84
N LYS A 409 0.72 15.14 37.11
CA LYS A 409 -0.63 15.25 37.72
C LYS A 409 -1.17 16.66 37.76
N GLU A 410 -0.28 17.65 37.90
CA GLU A 410 -0.69 19.06 38.05
C GLU A 410 -1.02 19.66 36.67
N SER A 411 -0.13 19.48 35.70
CA SER A 411 -0.28 20.09 34.37
C SER A 411 -1.08 19.23 33.38
N GLY A 412 -1.28 17.94 33.66
CA GLY A 412 -1.88 16.99 32.73
C GLY A 412 -1.07 16.76 31.45
N ARG A 413 0.22 17.10 31.46
CA ARG A 413 1.12 16.94 30.31
C ARG A 413 1.96 15.68 30.43
N CYS A 414 2.16 14.99 29.32
CA CYS A 414 3.12 13.91 29.24
C CYS A 414 4.54 14.47 29.33
N LYS A 415 5.37 13.93 30.23
CA LYS A 415 6.77 14.32 30.43
C LYS A 415 7.73 13.35 29.77
N ALA A 416 7.40 12.07 29.78
CA ALA A 416 8.28 11.00 29.29
C ALA A 416 7.47 9.76 28.90
N ILE A 417 8.16 8.84 28.26
CA ILE A 417 7.74 7.43 28.10
C ILE A 417 8.67 6.54 28.92
N ILE A 418 8.18 5.35 29.28
CA ILE A 418 9.02 4.27 29.80
C ILE A 418 8.95 3.10 28.83
N ASP A 419 10.12 2.65 28.40
CA ASP A 419 10.26 1.54 27.47
C ASP A 419 10.27 0.17 28.18
N HIS A 420 10.36 -0.90 27.41
CA HIS A 420 10.39 -2.28 27.92
C HIS A 420 11.65 -2.63 28.71
N LEU A 421 12.70 -1.80 28.62
CA LEU A 421 13.93 -1.95 29.40
C LEU A 421 13.88 -1.15 30.70
N GLY A 422 12.79 -0.41 30.97
CA GLY A 422 12.64 0.47 32.11
C GLY A 422 13.34 1.82 31.94
N GLN A 423 13.82 2.15 30.73
CA GLN A 423 14.45 3.42 30.44
C GLN A 423 13.39 4.51 30.35
N ARG A 424 13.61 5.62 31.06
CA ARG A 424 12.78 6.83 30.96
C ARG A 424 13.35 7.73 29.86
N ILE A 425 12.49 8.08 28.87
CA ILE A 425 12.83 8.94 27.73
C ILE A 425 11.88 10.14 27.73
N SER A 426 12.42 11.32 27.86
CA SER A 426 11.68 12.58 27.96
C SER A 426 11.54 13.26 26.61
N ALA A 427 10.39 13.93 26.37
CA ALA A 427 10.19 14.73 25.18
C ALA A 427 9.19 15.87 25.42
N LYS A 428 9.18 16.85 24.50
CA LYS A 428 8.22 17.97 24.52
C LYS A 428 6.86 17.55 23.98
N TYR A 429 6.87 16.72 22.94
CA TYR A 429 5.67 16.24 22.21
C TYR A 429 5.75 14.74 21.98
N PHE A 430 4.59 14.09 22.01
CA PHE A 430 4.43 12.66 21.78
C PHE A 430 3.38 12.45 20.69
N ILE A 431 3.71 11.64 19.71
CA ILE A 431 2.82 11.23 18.64
C ILE A 431 2.64 9.72 18.75
N VAL A 432 1.40 9.25 18.69
CA VAL A 432 1.09 7.84 18.94
C VAL A 432 0.11 7.32 17.90
N GLU A 433 0.39 6.15 17.33
CA GLU A 433 -0.60 5.41 16.54
C GLU A 433 -1.75 4.98 17.46
N ASP A 434 -3.00 5.11 17.01
CA ASP A 434 -4.22 4.76 17.76
C ASP A 434 -4.18 3.35 18.37
N SER A 435 -3.49 2.40 17.73
CA SER A 435 -3.38 1.02 18.19
C SER A 435 -2.67 0.86 19.55
N TYR A 436 -1.84 1.82 19.94
CA TYR A 436 -1.11 1.80 21.21
C TYR A 436 -1.94 2.29 22.40
N LEU A 437 -3.03 3.01 22.15
CA LEU A 437 -3.85 3.56 23.23
C LEU A 437 -4.59 2.47 23.99
N SER A 438 -4.65 2.59 25.33
CA SER A 438 -5.32 1.63 26.19
C SER A 438 -6.83 1.60 25.96
N GLU A 439 -7.49 0.50 26.31
CA GLU A 439 -8.95 0.38 26.19
C GLU A 439 -9.70 1.45 27.00
N LYS A 440 -9.14 1.81 28.15
CA LYS A 440 -9.70 2.88 29.00
C LYS A 440 -9.71 4.22 28.25
N MET A 441 -8.63 4.56 27.56
CA MET A 441 -8.56 5.81 26.79
C MET A 441 -9.49 5.79 25.57
N CYS A 442 -9.80 4.61 25.04
CA CYS A 442 -10.65 4.42 23.87
C CYS A 442 -12.13 4.10 24.21
N SER A 443 -12.53 4.17 25.49
CA SER A 443 -13.85 3.73 25.96
C SER A 443 -15.02 4.46 25.28
N ASN A 444 -14.84 5.72 24.92
CA ASN A 444 -15.84 6.56 24.24
C ASN A 444 -15.63 6.66 22.72
N VAL A 445 -14.63 5.97 22.17
CA VAL A 445 -14.33 6.02 20.75
C VAL A 445 -15.21 5.04 19.98
N GLN A 446 -15.89 5.55 18.95
CA GLN A 446 -16.66 4.72 18.03
C GLN A 446 -15.87 4.51 16.75
N TYR A 447 -15.34 3.31 16.61
CA TYR A 447 -14.58 2.91 15.43
C TYR A 447 -15.49 2.42 14.31
N LYS A 448 -15.13 2.79 13.09
CA LYS A 448 -15.60 2.09 11.89
C LYS A 448 -14.72 0.87 11.63
N HIS A 449 -15.16 -0.01 10.75
CA HIS A 449 -14.39 -1.18 10.32
C HIS A 449 -14.38 -1.27 8.81
N ILE A 450 -13.34 -1.90 8.29
CA ILE A 450 -13.10 -2.13 6.87
C ILE A 450 -12.96 -3.63 6.66
N SER A 451 -13.71 -4.17 5.71
CA SER A 451 -13.56 -5.55 5.26
C SER A 451 -12.54 -5.62 4.13
N ARG A 452 -11.53 -6.47 4.30
CA ARG A 452 -10.43 -6.65 3.35
C ARG A 452 -10.24 -8.10 2.99
N ALA A 453 -9.88 -8.35 1.72
CA ALA A 453 -9.41 -9.65 1.29
C ALA A 453 -8.16 -9.49 0.41
N VAL A 454 -7.28 -10.49 0.52
CA VAL A 454 -6.10 -10.66 -0.32
C VAL A 454 -6.21 -12.02 -0.99
N LEU A 455 -6.18 -12.04 -2.31
CA LEU A 455 -6.34 -13.25 -3.11
C LEU A 455 -5.12 -13.44 -4.00
N ILE A 456 -4.70 -14.70 -4.19
CA ILE A 456 -3.74 -15.09 -5.22
C ILE A 456 -4.49 -15.89 -6.27
N THR A 457 -4.39 -15.48 -7.54
CA THR A 457 -5.08 -16.10 -8.68
C THR A 457 -4.10 -16.51 -9.77
N ASP A 458 -4.49 -17.44 -10.63
CA ASP A 458 -3.67 -17.95 -11.74
C ASP A 458 -3.86 -17.17 -13.05
N GLN A 459 -4.84 -16.29 -13.11
CA GLN A 459 -5.14 -15.48 -14.29
C GLN A 459 -5.66 -14.11 -13.87
N SER A 460 -5.58 -13.14 -14.80
CA SER A 460 -6.19 -11.81 -14.64
C SER A 460 -7.72 -11.89 -14.75
N ILE A 461 -8.40 -10.97 -14.03
CA ILE A 461 -9.86 -10.81 -14.05
C ILE A 461 -10.39 -10.58 -15.49
N LEU A 462 -9.63 -9.83 -16.29
CA LEU A 462 -9.93 -9.63 -17.71
C LEU A 462 -8.68 -10.00 -18.53
N LYS A 463 -8.81 -11.01 -19.40
CA LYS A 463 -7.72 -11.43 -20.30
C LYS A 463 -7.27 -10.26 -21.17
N ALA A 464 -5.98 -10.14 -21.41
CA ALA A 464 -5.37 -9.16 -22.28
C ALA A 464 -4.17 -9.78 -23.00
N ASP A 465 -3.71 -9.12 -24.07
CA ASP A 465 -2.54 -9.56 -24.84
C ASP A 465 -1.24 -9.49 -24.05
N SER A 466 -1.20 -8.69 -22.97
CA SER A 466 -0.06 -8.54 -22.09
C SER A 466 -0.40 -8.97 -20.67
N ASP A 467 0.46 -9.79 -20.06
CA ASP A 467 0.36 -10.22 -18.66
C ASP A 467 0.75 -9.11 -17.66
N GLN A 468 1.13 -7.92 -18.15
CA GLN A 468 1.62 -6.82 -17.31
C GLN A 468 0.52 -5.80 -16.97
N GLN A 469 -0.72 -6.25 -16.82
CA GLN A 469 -1.83 -5.35 -16.50
C GLN A 469 -1.95 -5.13 -14.99
N ILE A 470 -2.18 -3.87 -14.63
CA ILE A 470 -2.58 -3.43 -13.29
C ILE A 470 -3.97 -2.84 -13.43
N SER A 471 -4.94 -3.39 -12.72
CA SER A 471 -6.34 -3.05 -12.92
C SER A 471 -7.00 -2.58 -11.63
N ILE A 472 -7.92 -1.63 -11.76
CA ILE A 472 -8.87 -1.28 -10.70
C ILE A 472 -10.29 -1.50 -11.20
N LEU A 473 -11.12 -2.05 -10.34
CA LEU A 473 -12.52 -2.33 -10.58
C LEU A 473 -13.34 -1.96 -9.34
N ILE A 474 -14.49 -1.32 -9.52
CA ILE A 474 -15.50 -1.20 -8.47
C ILE A 474 -16.71 -2.04 -8.84
N VAL A 475 -17.01 -3.02 -7.98
CA VAL A 475 -18.22 -3.85 -8.08
C VAL A 475 -19.30 -3.17 -7.27
N PRO A 476 -20.39 -2.68 -7.89
CA PRO A 476 -21.46 -2.02 -7.16
C PRO A 476 -22.19 -2.98 -6.23
N PRO A 477 -22.88 -2.48 -5.20
CA PRO A 477 -23.64 -3.30 -4.27
C PRO A 477 -24.73 -4.09 -5.02
N ALA A 478 -24.89 -5.36 -4.64
CA ALA A 478 -25.92 -6.22 -5.24
C ALA A 478 -27.29 -5.98 -4.62
N GLU A 479 -27.33 -5.57 -3.36
CA GLU A 479 -28.55 -5.39 -2.56
C GLU A 479 -28.51 -4.04 -1.82
N SER A 480 -29.68 -3.52 -1.48
CA SER A 480 -29.78 -2.36 -0.61
C SER A 480 -29.19 -2.67 0.77
N GLY A 481 -28.29 -1.81 1.24
CA GLY A 481 -27.61 -1.98 2.53
C GLY A 481 -26.26 -2.69 2.45
N THR A 482 -25.81 -3.12 1.26
CA THR A 482 -24.42 -3.56 1.04
C THR A 482 -23.58 -2.45 0.42
N TYR A 483 -22.26 -2.55 0.57
CA TYR A 483 -21.31 -1.56 0.05
C TYR A 483 -20.75 -1.97 -1.31
N ALA A 484 -20.34 -0.98 -2.09
CA ALA A 484 -19.53 -1.23 -3.27
C ALA A 484 -18.15 -1.79 -2.87
N VAL A 485 -17.68 -2.80 -3.59
CA VAL A 485 -16.39 -3.43 -3.32
C VAL A 485 -15.38 -2.93 -4.34
N ARG A 486 -14.30 -2.35 -3.85
CA ARG A 486 -13.15 -1.98 -4.66
C ARG A 486 -12.22 -3.18 -4.79
N VAL A 487 -11.80 -3.46 -6.02
CA VAL A 487 -10.89 -4.55 -6.38
C VAL A 487 -9.67 -3.95 -7.07
N THR A 488 -8.49 -4.21 -6.54
CA THR A 488 -7.21 -3.83 -7.17
C THR A 488 -6.48 -5.10 -7.56
N GLU A 489 -6.19 -5.28 -8.84
CA GLU A 489 -5.46 -6.42 -9.38
C GLU A 489 -4.04 -5.98 -9.76
N LEU A 490 -3.06 -6.70 -9.26
CA LEU A 490 -1.63 -6.48 -9.45
C LEU A 490 -1.01 -7.69 -10.16
N CYS A 491 -0.08 -7.45 -11.04
CA CYS A 491 0.68 -8.49 -11.75
C CYS A 491 2.13 -8.53 -11.29
N SER A 492 2.89 -9.53 -11.73
CA SER A 492 4.31 -9.71 -11.36
C SER A 492 5.19 -8.52 -11.69
N SER A 493 4.81 -7.68 -12.67
CA SER A 493 5.59 -6.49 -13.02
C SER A 493 5.60 -5.40 -11.94
N THR A 494 4.69 -5.46 -10.95
CA THR A 494 4.70 -4.58 -9.76
C THR A 494 5.61 -5.10 -8.65
N MET A 495 6.25 -6.24 -8.85
CA MET A 495 7.06 -6.95 -7.84
C MET A 495 6.25 -7.35 -6.58
N THR A 496 4.93 -7.53 -6.73
CA THR A 496 4.03 -7.90 -5.63
C THR A 496 3.61 -9.36 -5.65
N CYS A 497 3.81 -10.08 -6.77
CA CYS A 497 3.52 -11.50 -6.90
C CYS A 497 4.51 -12.19 -7.86
N MET A 498 4.55 -13.52 -7.81
CA MET A 498 5.39 -14.30 -8.72
C MET A 498 4.81 -14.28 -10.15
N LYS A 499 5.64 -14.61 -11.13
CA LYS A 499 5.22 -14.75 -12.52
C LYS A 499 4.08 -15.77 -12.64
N ASP A 500 3.19 -15.56 -13.59
CA ASP A 500 2.01 -16.39 -13.87
C ASP A 500 0.97 -16.41 -12.72
N THR A 501 1.08 -15.47 -11.77
CA THR A 501 0.06 -15.21 -10.75
C THR A 501 -0.33 -13.74 -10.73
N TYR A 502 -1.49 -13.47 -10.12
CA TYR A 502 -2.00 -12.13 -9.85
C TYR A 502 -2.34 -12.00 -8.38
N LEU A 503 -2.03 -10.84 -7.81
CA LEU A 503 -2.40 -10.50 -6.45
C LEU A 503 -3.60 -9.56 -6.51
N VAL A 504 -4.71 -9.96 -5.86
CA VAL A 504 -5.96 -9.21 -5.92
C VAL A 504 -6.36 -8.77 -4.52
N HIS A 505 -6.57 -7.48 -4.34
CA HIS A 505 -7.04 -6.89 -3.08
C HIS A 505 -8.49 -6.44 -3.22
N LEU A 506 -9.34 -6.84 -2.28
CA LEU A 506 -10.71 -6.39 -2.16
C LEU A 506 -10.87 -5.54 -0.91
N THR A 507 -11.63 -4.45 -1.00
CA THR A 507 -11.88 -3.53 0.12
C THR A 507 -13.28 -2.95 0.04
N CYS A 508 -14.00 -2.96 1.17
CA CYS A 508 -15.23 -2.21 1.36
C CYS A 508 -15.41 -1.79 2.84
N PRO A 509 -16.27 -0.83 3.16
CA PRO A 509 -16.71 -0.62 4.54
C PRO A 509 -17.29 -1.92 5.10
N SER A 510 -17.05 -2.19 6.37
CA SER A 510 -17.51 -3.43 7.00
C SER A 510 -18.92 -3.31 7.53
N SER A 511 -19.74 -4.33 7.30
CA SER A 511 -21.04 -4.52 7.93
C SER A 511 -21.09 -5.81 8.78
N LYS A 512 -20.21 -6.78 8.46
CA LYS A 512 -20.12 -8.11 9.07
C LYS A 512 -18.67 -8.56 9.11
N THR A 513 -18.43 -9.88 9.08
CA THR A 513 -17.08 -10.40 8.84
C THR A 513 -16.63 -10.08 7.41
N ALA A 514 -15.33 -9.91 7.21
CA ALA A 514 -14.78 -9.58 5.88
C ALA A 514 -15.16 -10.63 4.83
N ARG A 515 -15.25 -11.89 5.23
CA ARG A 515 -15.71 -12.96 4.34
C ARG A 515 -17.16 -12.77 3.92
N GLU A 516 -18.07 -12.52 4.85
CA GLU A 516 -19.50 -12.32 4.55
C GLU A 516 -19.72 -11.09 3.65
N ASP A 517 -18.98 -10.00 3.87
CA ASP A 517 -19.08 -8.79 3.07
C ASP A 517 -18.53 -8.98 1.63
N LEU A 518 -17.48 -9.77 1.45
CA LEU A 518 -16.72 -9.85 0.20
C LEU A 518 -16.98 -11.12 -0.64
N GLU A 519 -17.44 -12.22 -0.01
CA GLU A 519 -17.56 -13.53 -0.68
C GLU A 519 -18.47 -13.49 -1.92
N SER A 520 -19.54 -12.68 -1.90
CA SER A 520 -20.44 -12.53 -3.04
C SER A 520 -19.70 -12.00 -4.29
N VAL A 521 -18.77 -11.06 -4.10
CA VAL A 521 -17.95 -10.50 -5.18
C VAL A 521 -16.87 -11.50 -5.61
N VAL A 522 -16.23 -12.18 -4.66
CA VAL A 522 -15.25 -13.22 -4.96
C VAL A 522 -15.87 -14.32 -5.84
N LYS A 523 -17.06 -14.82 -5.52
CA LYS A 523 -17.78 -15.82 -6.32
C LYS A 523 -18.19 -15.31 -7.71
N LYS A 524 -18.45 -14.00 -7.86
CA LYS A 524 -18.76 -13.40 -9.18
C LYS A 524 -17.54 -13.36 -10.09
N LEU A 525 -16.36 -13.08 -9.54
CA LEU A 525 -15.13 -12.83 -10.30
C LEU A 525 -14.23 -14.05 -10.45
N PHE A 526 -14.25 -14.97 -9.48
CA PHE A 526 -13.28 -16.07 -9.37
C PHE A 526 -13.97 -17.42 -9.16
N THR A 527 -13.23 -18.48 -9.46
CA THR A 527 -13.64 -19.88 -9.19
C THR A 527 -12.59 -20.53 -8.28
N PRO A 528 -12.98 -21.23 -7.19
CA PRO A 528 -12.04 -21.97 -6.37
C PRO A 528 -11.30 -23.03 -7.19
N CYS A 529 -9.98 -23.18 -7.01
CA CYS A 529 -9.19 -24.22 -7.63
C CYS A 529 -9.40 -25.54 -6.85
N THR A 530 -10.43 -26.30 -7.15
CA THR A 530 -10.70 -27.62 -6.55
C THR A 530 -10.11 -28.72 -7.41
N GLU A 531 -9.67 -29.85 -6.80
CA GLU A 531 -9.09 -30.99 -7.51
C GLU A 531 -10.05 -31.68 -8.49
N ALA A 532 -11.34 -31.43 -8.35
CA ALA A 532 -12.41 -32.06 -9.15
C ALA A 532 -12.77 -31.34 -10.45
N ALA A 533 -12.11 -30.22 -10.78
CA ALA A 533 -12.34 -29.56 -12.07
C ALA A 533 -11.64 -30.39 -13.17
N THR A 534 -12.41 -31.28 -13.81
CA THR A 534 -11.99 -31.99 -15.02
C THR A 534 -11.52 -31.00 -16.07
N ASP A 535 -10.37 -31.29 -16.68
CA ASP A 535 -9.64 -30.49 -17.67
C ASP A 535 -10.39 -30.24 -19.01
N GLU A 536 -11.71 -30.35 -19.03
CA GLU A 536 -12.51 -30.14 -20.23
C GLU A 536 -13.01 -28.71 -20.32
N GLY A 537 -12.18 -27.83 -20.88
CA GLY A 537 -12.52 -26.44 -21.25
C GLY A 537 -11.69 -25.39 -20.50
N GLU A 538 -11.30 -24.33 -21.23
CA GLU A 538 -10.66 -23.15 -20.60
C GLU A 538 -11.59 -22.53 -19.56
N PRO A 539 -11.11 -22.31 -18.31
CA PRO A 539 -11.95 -21.73 -17.28
C PRO A 539 -12.41 -20.34 -17.70
N THR A 540 -13.70 -20.07 -17.59
CA THR A 540 -14.31 -18.78 -17.94
C THR A 540 -13.92 -17.67 -16.96
N LYS A 541 -13.46 -18.03 -15.76
CA LYS A 541 -13.02 -17.13 -14.69
C LYS A 541 -11.65 -17.54 -14.16
N PRO A 542 -10.84 -16.60 -13.63
CA PRO A 542 -9.59 -16.91 -12.94
C PRO A 542 -9.81 -17.88 -11.78
N ARG A 543 -8.86 -18.80 -11.60
CA ARG A 543 -8.89 -19.72 -10.47
C ARG A 543 -8.27 -19.09 -9.24
N LEU A 544 -8.94 -19.23 -8.11
CA LEU A 544 -8.46 -18.79 -6.81
C LEU A 544 -7.53 -19.86 -6.22
N LEU A 545 -6.27 -19.49 -5.97
CA LEU A 545 -5.24 -20.36 -5.41
C LEU A 545 -5.16 -20.25 -3.89
N TRP A 546 -5.26 -19.03 -3.37
CA TRP A 546 -5.17 -18.71 -1.95
C TRP A 546 -5.96 -17.45 -1.61
N ALA A 547 -6.52 -17.38 -0.40
CA ALA A 547 -7.28 -16.23 0.05
C ALA A 547 -7.08 -15.96 1.56
N LEU A 548 -6.97 -14.69 1.91
CA LEU A 548 -7.01 -14.16 3.27
C LEU A 548 -8.14 -13.15 3.37
N TYR A 549 -8.97 -13.26 4.41
CA TYR A 549 -10.00 -12.29 4.76
C TYR A 549 -9.73 -11.76 6.17
N PHE A 550 -9.93 -10.47 6.40
CA PHE A 550 -9.82 -9.86 7.72
C PHE A 550 -10.57 -8.54 7.80
N ASN A 551 -11.05 -8.22 9.01
CA ASN A 551 -11.58 -6.90 9.32
C ASN A 551 -10.48 -6.04 9.92
N MET A 552 -10.42 -4.77 9.51
CA MET A 552 -9.47 -3.79 10.02
C MET A 552 -10.24 -2.62 10.66
N ARG A 553 -9.79 -2.19 11.84
CA ARG A 553 -10.32 -1.02 12.52
C ARG A 553 -9.97 0.26 11.75
N ASP A 554 -10.94 1.14 11.57
CA ASP A 554 -10.77 2.45 10.93
C ASP A 554 -10.96 3.54 11.99
N SER A 555 -9.87 4.22 12.32
CA SER A 555 -9.84 5.35 13.25
C SER A 555 -9.76 6.72 12.56
N SER A 556 -9.85 6.77 11.22
CA SER A 556 -9.68 8.00 10.43
C SER A 556 -10.69 9.10 10.72
N GLY A 557 -11.88 8.73 11.21
CA GLY A 557 -12.93 9.67 11.58
C GLY A 557 -12.97 10.04 13.06
N VAL A 558 -12.00 9.56 13.87
CA VAL A 558 -12.00 9.78 15.32
C VAL A 558 -11.39 11.14 15.65
N SER A 559 -12.11 11.95 16.41
CA SER A 559 -11.59 13.22 16.91
C SER A 559 -10.75 13.03 18.16
N ARG A 560 -9.75 13.91 18.38
CA ARG A 560 -8.94 13.92 19.59
C ARG A 560 -9.79 13.93 20.89
N SER A 561 -10.89 14.65 20.89
CA SER A 561 -11.79 14.78 22.05
C SER A 561 -12.54 13.49 22.41
N SER A 562 -12.52 12.49 21.55
CA SER A 562 -13.15 11.18 21.82
C SER A 562 -12.28 10.28 22.70
N TYR A 563 -11.00 10.60 22.87
CA TYR A 563 -10.08 9.82 23.71
C TYR A 563 -10.11 10.36 25.15
N ASP A 564 -10.36 9.47 26.11
CA ASP A 564 -10.42 9.82 27.53
C ASP A 564 -9.02 10.00 28.12
N GLY A 565 -8.83 11.09 28.85
CA GLY A 565 -7.60 11.34 29.60
C GLY A 565 -6.34 11.49 28.75
N LEU A 566 -6.47 11.84 27.45
CA LEU A 566 -5.33 12.05 26.57
C LEU A 566 -4.58 13.33 26.95
N PRO A 567 -3.27 13.27 27.32
CA PRO A 567 -2.48 14.46 27.69
C PRO A 567 -2.44 15.50 26.57
N SER A 568 -2.36 16.78 26.94
CA SER A 568 -2.46 17.90 25.99
C SER A 568 -1.38 17.93 24.90
N ASN A 569 -0.22 17.35 25.16
CA ASN A 569 0.92 17.25 24.23
C ASN A 569 1.10 15.84 23.63
N VAL A 570 0.07 14.99 23.69
CA VAL A 570 0.02 13.70 23.02
C VAL A 570 -0.94 13.80 21.84
N TYR A 571 -0.47 13.47 20.65
CA TYR A 571 -1.20 13.54 19.38
C TYR A 571 -1.40 12.14 18.82
N VAL A 572 -2.61 11.87 18.29
CA VAL A 572 -2.97 10.52 17.83
C VAL A 572 -3.02 10.48 16.32
N CYS A 573 -2.31 9.53 15.73
CA CYS A 573 -2.40 9.21 14.31
C CYS A 573 -3.37 8.06 14.09
N SER A 574 -4.16 8.16 13.02
CA SER A 574 -5.09 7.11 12.63
C SER A 574 -4.42 6.02 11.80
N GLY A 575 -4.96 4.83 11.88
CA GLY A 575 -4.68 3.76 10.94
C GLY A 575 -5.18 4.06 9.52
N PRO A 576 -5.02 3.10 8.59
CA PRO A 576 -5.48 3.24 7.21
C PRO A 576 -7.01 3.36 7.13
N ASP A 577 -7.48 4.36 6.39
CA ASP A 577 -8.90 4.56 6.08
C ASP A 577 -9.39 3.70 4.90
N CYS A 578 -10.71 3.69 4.67
CA CYS A 578 -11.32 2.97 3.55
C CYS A 578 -11.12 3.67 2.18
N GLY A 579 -10.56 4.88 2.13
CA GLY A 579 -10.38 5.66 0.91
C GLY A 579 -9.49 4.97 -0.14
N LEU A 580 -9.66 5.36 -1.41
CA LEU A 580 -8.87 4.83 -2.53
C LEU A 580 -7.41 5.25 -2.44
N GLY A 581 -7.16 6.53 -2.13
CA GLY A 581 -5.83 7.13 -2.05
C GLY A 581 -5.31 7.28 -0.63
N ASN A 582 -4.22 8.03 -0.50
CA ASN A 582 -3.52 8.27 0.77
C ASN A 582 -3.74 9.69 1.32
N GLU A 583 -4.69 10.43 0.75
CA GLU A 583 -4.92 11.86 1.05
C GLU A 583 -5.21 12.12 2.53
N HIS A 584 -5.94 11.20 3.18
CA HIS A 584 -6.26 11.33 4.61
C HIS A 584 -4.99 11.31 5.46
N ALA A 585 -4.12 10.33 5.26
CA ALA A 585 -2.88 10.18 6.01
C ALA A 585 -1.94 11.39 5.86
N VAL A 586 -1.83 11.93 4.63
CA VAL A 586 -1.00 13.12 4.36
C VAL A 586 -1.58 14.36 5.04
N LYS A 587 -2.90 14.59 4.92
CA LYS A 587 -3.57 15.72 5.58
C LYS A 587 -3.46 15.66 7.09
N GLN A 588 -3.63 14.47 7.67
CA GLN A 588 -3.51 14.28 9.10
C GLN A 588 -2.09 14.64 9.56
N ALA A 589 -1.07 14.12 8.87
CA ALA A 589 0.32 14.44 9.19
C ALA A 589 0.61 15.94 9.09
N GLU A 590 0.14 16.59 8.03
CA GLU A 590 0.30 18.04 7.85
C GLU A 590 -0.41 18.83 8.96
N THR A 591 -1.66 18.47 9.28
CA THR A 591 -2.44 19.13 10.33
C THR A 591 -1.77 19.02 11.70
N LEU A 592 -1.36 17.80 12.09
CA LEU A 592 -0.70 17.56 13.36
C LEU A 592 0.66 18.27 13.43
N PHE A 593 1.42 18.28 12.33
CA PHE A 593 2.67 19.03 12.28
C PHE A 593 2.47 20.53 12.52
N GLN A 594 1.47 21.13 11.86
CA GLN A 594 1.16 22.55 12.00
C GLN A 594 0.61 22.90 13.38
N GLU A 595 -0.13 21.98 14.05
CA GLU A 595 -0.55 22.16 15.45
C GLU A 595 0.65 22.16 16.41
N ILE A 596 1.65 21.30 16.15
CA ILE A 596 2.85 21.19 17.01
C ILE A 596 3.85 22.30 16.73
N PHE A 597 4.06 22.64 15.46
CA PHE A 597 5.06 23.59 14.96
C PHE A 597 4.45 24.61 14.00
N PRO A 598 3.60 25.53 14.46
CA PRO A 598 2.86 26.45 13.58
C PRO A 598 3.74 27.44 12.79
N SER A 599 4.98 27.66 13.23
CA SER A 599 5.94 28.54 12.53
C SER A 599 6.83 27.83 11.51
N GLU A 600 6.81 26.50 11.50
CA GLU A 600 7.69 25.69 10.65
C GLU A 600 6.98 25.25 9.36
N GLU A 601 7.74 25.16 8.28
CA GLU A 601 7.21 24.62 7.02
C GLU A 601 7.14 23.10 7.06
N PHE A 602 5.98 22.56 6.67
CA PHE A 602 5.79 21.11 6.59
C PHE A 602 6.61 20.51 5.43
N CYS A 603 7.56 19.63 5.77
CA CYS A 603 8.44 18.96 4.81
C CYS A 603 9.04 19.94 3.78
N PRO A 604 9.85 20.94 4.19
CA PRO A 604 10.42 21.91 3.27
C PRO A 604 11.24 21.21 2.16
N PRO A 605 11.46 21.83 0.98
CA PRO A 605 12.32 21.29 -0.05
C PRO A 605 13.76 21.12 0.47
N PRO A 606 14.57 20.21 -0.10
CA PRO A 606 15.98 20.10 0.30
C PRO A 606 16.69 21.44 0.07
N PRO A 607 17.68 21.79 0.94
CA PRO A 607 18.50 22.96 0.70
C PRO A 607 19.21 22.83 -0.65
N ASN A 608 19.33 23.94 -1.37
CA ASN A 608 20.11 23.93 -2.60
C ASN A 608 21.55 23.53 -2.28
N PRO A 609 22.22 22.74 -3.13
CA PRO A 609 23.62 22.37 -2.93
C PRO A 609 24.55 23.60 -2.78
N GLU A 610 24.16 24.74 -3.37
CA GLU A 610 24.87 26.00 -3.29
C GLU A 610 24.72 26.73 -1.94
N ASP A 611 23.65 26.41 -1.19
CA ASP A 611 23.38 26.99 0.13
C ASP A 611 24.02 26.19 1.26
N ILE A 612 24.65 25.04 0.97
CA ILE A 612 25.36 24.25 1.96
C ILE A 612 26.72 24.88 2.22
N ILE A 613 26.76 25.76 3.22
CA ILE A 613 28.02 26.29 3.74
C ILE A 613 28.67 25.16 4.55
N PHE A 614 29.77 24.61 4.03
CA PHE A 614 30.63 23.77 4.83
C PHE A 614 31.43 24.71 5.77
N ASP A 615 31.02 24.82 6.99
CA ASP A 615 31.86 25.45 8.04
C ASP A 615 33.13 24.61 8.22
N GLY A 616 34.08 24.84 7.34
CA GLY A 616 35.40 24.27 7.42
C GLY A 616 36.27 25.13 8.32
N ASP A 617 36.15 25.04 9.62
CA ASP A 617 37.20 25.35 10.56
C ASP A 617 36.80 24.99 12.02
N ASP A 618 36.71 23.69 12.29
CA ASP A 618 36.98 23.19 13.64
C ASP A 618 38.20 22.28 13.56
N LYS A 619 39.31 22.84 14.04
CA LYS A 619 40.56 22.12 14.25
C LYS A 619 40.30 20.91 15.14
N GLN A 620 40.21 19.74 14.56
CA GLN A 620 40.27 18.49 15.29
C GLN A 620 41.68 18.24 15.78
N PRO A 621 41.86 17.76 17.02
CA PRO A 621 43.14 17.19 17.45
C PRO A 621 43.36 15.87 16.68
N GLU A 622 44.54 15.75 16.12
CA GLU A 622 44.99 14.58 15.34
C GLU A 622 44.86 13.29 16.13
N ALA A 623 44.09 12.34 15.61
CA ALA A 623 44.21 10.94 15.96
C ALA A 623 44.51 10.14 14.69
N PRO A 624 45.37 9.11 14.72
CA PRO A 624 45.99 8.54 13.52
C PRO A 624 45.11 7.48 12.85
N GLY A 625 44.93 7.66 11.56
CA GLY A 625 44.77 6.59 10.59
C GLY A 625 43.39 5.95 10.42
N THR A 626 42.63 6.39 9.42
CA THR A 626 41.85 5.50 8.54
C THR A 626 41.45 6.24 7.25
N ASN A 627 41.46 5.49 6.17
CA ASN A 627 41.47 5.85 4.77
C ASN A 627 40.37 6.82 4.28
N ASN A 628 40.83 7.85 3.59
CA ASN A 628 40.06 8.77 2.74
C ASN A 628 39.44 8.04 1.55
N ILE A 629 38.11 8.14 1.40
CA ILE A 629 37.44 7.94 0.13
C ILE A 629 37.33 9.31 -0.55
N ILE A 630 38.12 9.47 -1.60
CA ILE A 630 38.17 10.64 -2.45
C ILE A 630 36.93 10.65 -3.35
N MET A 631 36.06 11.65 -3.17
CA MET A 631 35.06 12.00 -4.19
C MET A 631 35.74 12.89 -5.24
N ALA A 632 35.79 12.42 -6.46
CA ALA A 632 36.36 13.12 -7.60
C ALA A 632 35.53 14.37 -7.96
N LYS A 633 36.18 15.53 -7.99
CA LYS A 633 35.72 16.74 -8.63
C LYS A 633 35.70 16.53 -10.15
N LEU A 634 34.59 16.86 -10.77
CA LEU A 634 34.52 17.13 -12.21
C LEU A 634 34.61 18.64 -12.42
N ASP A 635 35.79 19.07 -12.83
CA ASP A 635 36.01 20.39 -13.41
C ASP A 635 35.38 20.43 -14.81
N SER A 636 34.56 21.44 -15.05
CA SER A 636 34.26 21.93 -16.39
C SER A 636 34.47 23.44 -16.42
N SER A 637 35.69 23.82 -16.84
CA SER A 637 36.04 25.17 -17.28
C SER A 637 35.75 25.31 -18.78
N GLU A 638 35.25 26.46 -19.13
CA GLU A 638 35.24 27.25 -20.39
C GLU A 638 33.84 27.75 -20.68
N GLY A 639 33.56 29.02 -20.95
CA GLY A 639 34.32 30.19 -21.25
C GLY A 639 33.34 31.33 -21.46
N SER A 640 33.56 32.36 -20.74
CA SER A 640 32.83 33.64 -20.81
C SER A 640 33.05 34.35 -22.16
N LYS A 641 32.01 34.89 -22.74
CA LYS A 641 32.10 36.13 -23.50
C LYS A 641 30.86 36.98 -23.27
N SER A 642 31.13 38.10 -22.61
CA SER A 642 30.30 39.27 -22.46
C SER A 642 29.94 39.91 -23.80
N LEU A 643 28.71 40.39 -23.93
CA LEU A 643 28.41 41.58 -24.79
C LEU A 643 27.30 42.37 -24.11
N GLU A 644 27.66 43.52 -23.61
CA GLU A 644 26.79 44.66 -23.29
C GLU A 644 26.19 45.26 -24.57
N THR A 645 24.95 45.71 -24.48
CA THR A 645 24.42 46.98 -25.01
C THR A 645 22.91 46.99 -24.73
N SER A 646 22.45 47.81 -23.83
CA SER A 646 22.01 49.19 -23.83
C SER A 646 20.66 49.46 -24.54
N THR A 647 19.76 50.08 -23.73
CA THR A 647 18.66 51.00 -24.10
C THR A 647 17.48 50.41 -24.87
N GLY A 648 16.25 50.53 -24.48
CA GLY A 648 15.49 51.61 -23.87
C GLY A 648 14.14 51.71 -24.56
N LYS A 649 13.13 52.07 -23.80
CA LYS A 649 11.85 52.69 -24.21
C LYS A 649 10.58 51.85 -24.27
N GLN A 650 9.73 52.25 -23.35
CA GLN A 650 8.26 52.25 -23.33
C GLN A 650 7.60 52.45 -24.72
N LEU A 651 6.43 51.82 -24.85
CA LEU A 651 5.14 52.48 -25.11
C LEU A 651 4.04 51.44 -25.27
N GLU A 652 2.97 51.67 -24.53
CA GLU A 652 1.56 51.53 -24.74
C GLU A 652 1.10 51.12 -26.16
N ASP A 653 0.30 50.05 -26.22
CA ASP A 653 -1.15 50.04 -26.50
C ASP A 653 -1.71 48.63 -26.18
#